data_b1897751b7aa6b3158a477645e5432c4
#
_entry.id   b1897751b7aa6b3158a477645e5432c4
#
_cell.length_a   1.000
_cell.length_b   1.000
_cell.length_c   1.000
_cell.angle_alpha   90.00
_cell.angle_beta   90.00
_cell.angle_gamma   90.00
#
_symmetry.space_group_name_H-M   'P 1'
#
loop_
_entity.id
_entity.type
_entity.pdbx_description
1 polymer ?
#
loop_
_entity_poly.entity_id
_entity_poly.type
_entity_poly.pdbx_seq_one_letter_code
_entity_poly.pdbx_strand_id
1 'polypeptide(L)'
;MKFGHFDDAAKEYVITTPRTPLPWINYLGSKEFFRLISNTSGGYAFYKDAKLLRLTRYRYNNSPLDSSGIYFYIKDQDTVWNPGWQPTQTELDFYECHHGLGYTTIIGEKNGIRAKQETFVPVNDPCQIDRITLSNNSGVMKQIDLFSFVEFCLWNAADDGENFQRNFSTGEVEIEGSNIYHKTEYRERRNHYAVFSCNQDIAGFDTSRDEFVGIYNGFSKPQAITEGKCHNSVAHGWAPVGAHQVKVELAPGETKTVIFLLGYCENPVEEKFIAPNVINKKPAHALLDKYQTDAQVDAALEELHNYWTALLSKFNVATPDPKLNRLVNIWNQYQCMVTFNMSRSASYFESGMGRGMGFRDSCQDLLGFVHLIPERARERIIDIANTQFEDGSTYHQYQPLTKKGNADIGGGFNDDPLWLIAGTSAYIAETGDYSILEEPCAFDSDFSKAKPLLDHLRLSFNYTLTHKGPHGIPLIGRADWNDCLNLNCFSDRPGQSFQTSGPSEGPVAESVFIGGMFVLYGTKLADILRHTGNEAEADQVMKEVAVMDKALQNEGWDGEWFIRAFDAESKPVGSHVCEEGQIYIEPQGMCVMAGVGVESGKAEKALESVKNRLDTKYGIVLLQPAYTRYHLELGEISSYPPGYKENAGIFCHNNPWVACAETVVGHGNRAFEIFKKTCPIYLEEISEIHRTEPYVYCQMVAGPDAPTFGEGKNSWLTGTAAWTFTTISQYILGVQPTLDGLRINPCIPSDVDGYDLDRTYRGNVYHIHVDNSAHVEKGVSEMIVDGKPVSGNVIPADLEGKEHTVTVTLG
;
A
#
# COMPACT_ATOMS: atom_id res chain seq x y z
N MET A 1 -22.95 3.74 -12.17
CA MET A 1 -23.20 2.29 -12.42
C MET A 1 -22.30 1.48 -11.52
N LYS A 2 -22.81 0.43 -10.89
CA LYS A 2 -22.02 -0.51 -10.08
C LYS A 2 -21.63 -1.74 -10.90
N PHE A 3 -20.54 -2.37 -10.51
CA PHE A 3 -20.06 -3.62 -11.10
C PHE A 3 -20.04 -4.76 -10.06
N GLY A 4 -20.57 -4.51 -8.87
CA GLY A 4 -20.63 -5.44 -7.77
C GLY A 4 -21.33 -4.84 -6.55
N HIS A 5 -21.12 -5.45 -5.39
CA HIS A 5 -21.67 -5.01 -4.10
C HIS A 5 -20.82 -5.54 -2.93
N PHE A 6 -20.93 -4.90 -1.77
CA PHE A 6 -20.33 -5.38 -0.54
C PHE A 6 -21.17 -6.47 0.12
N ASP A 7 -20.52 -7.53 0.58
CA ASP A 7 -21.07 -8.52 1.53
C ASP A 7 -20.39 -8.29 2.88
N ASP A 8 -21.09 -7.60 3.78
CA ASP A 8 -20.53 -7.27 5.11
C ASP A 8 -20.38 -8.48 6.02
N ALA A 9 -21.21 -9.51 5.84
CA ALA A 9 -21.15 -10.72 6.66
C ALA A 9 -19.91 -11.56 6.33
N ALA A 10 -19.59 -11.67 5.05
CA ALA A 10 -18.40 -12.36 4.55
C ALA A 10 -17.14 -11.48 4.59
N LYS A 11 -17.29 -10.16 4.74
CA LYS A 11 -16.24 -9.14 4.57
C LYS A 11 -15.62 -9.21 3.17
N GLU A 12 -16.47 -9.28 2.16
CA GLU A 12 -16.10 -9.40 0.76
C GLU A 12 -16.64 -8.24 -0.08
N TYR A 13 -15.97 -7.99 -1.20
CA TYR A 13 -16.56 -7.27 -2.32
C TYR A 13 -16.85 -8.27 -3.45
N VAL A 14 -18.11 -8.40 -3.83
CA VAL A 14 -18.59 -9.34 -4.86
C VAL A 14 -18.73 -8.60 -6.19
N ILE A 15 -17.90 -8.98 -7.16
CA ILE A 15 -17.91 -8.43 -8.53
C ILE A 15 -18.77 -9.34 -9.40
N THR A 16 -19.76 -8.77 -10.07
CA THR A 16 -20.78 -9.53 -10.82
C THR A 16 -20.58 -9.55 -12.33
N THR A 17 -19.48 -9.01 -12.81
CA THR A 17 -19.09 -9.03 -14.23
C THR A 17 -17.57 -9.09 -14.38
N PRO A 18 -17.05 -9.89 -15.31
CA PRO A 18 -15.59 -9.89 -15.55
C PRO A 18 -15.09 -8.61 -16.23
N ARG A 19 -15.99 -7.81 -16.81
CA ARG A 19 -15.70 -6.58 -17.56
C ARG A 19 -15.83 -5.35 -16.68
N THR A 20 -14.97 -5.26 -15.65
CA THR A 20 -14.83 -4.06 -14.83
C THR A 20 -14.13 -2.93 -15.61
N PRO A 21 -14.26 -1.65 -15.21
CA PRO A 21 -13.63 -0.54 -15.94
C PRO A 21 -12.11 -0.61 -16.05
N LEU A 22 -11.47 -1.21 -15.05
CA LEU A 22 -10.06 -1.63 -14.97
C LEU A 22 -10.04 -3.02 -14.34
N PRO A 23 -8.97 -3.81 -14.46
CA PRO A 23 -8.83 -4.98 -13.62
C PRO A 23 -8.94 -4.61 -12.14
N TRP A 24 -9.92 -5.15 -11.43
CA TRP A 24 -10.06 -4.95 -9.99
C TRP A 24 -9.33 -6.06 -9.26
N ILE A 25 -8.38 -5.66 -8.43
CA ILE A 25 -7.37 -6.58 -7.88
C ILE A 25 -7.51 -6.77 -6.39
N ASN A 26 -6.88 -7.85 -5.90
CA ASN A 26 -6.64 -8.13 -4.50
C ASN A 26 -5.17 -8.48 -4.28
N TYR A 27 -4.62 -8.13 -3.13
CA TYR A 27 -3.28 -8.49 -2.70
C TYR A 27 -3.39 -9.54 -1.59
N LEU A 28 -2.94 -10.74 -1.86
CA LEU A 28 -2.96 -11.87 -0.94
C LEU A 28 -1.59 -12.03 -0.28
N GLY A 29 -1.60 -12.46 0.99
CA GLY A 29 -0.39 -12.65 1.78
C GLY A 29 -0.18 -11.54 2.82
N SER A 30 0.46 -11.91 3.91
CA SER A 30 0.62 -11.02 5.06
C SER A 30 2.07 -10.91 5.56
N LYS A 31 2.97 -11.82 5.17
CA LYS A 31 4.35 -11.88 5.70
C LYS A 31 5.41 -11.82 4.60
N GLU A 32 5.63 -12.91 3.90
CA GLU A 32 6.77 -13.07 2.99
C GLU A 32 6.36 -13.52 1.58
N PHE A 33 5.33 -14.35 1.46
CA PHE A 33 4.81 -14.77 0.16
C PHE A 33 3.57 -13.95 -0.19
N PHE A 34 3.54 -13.44 -1.43
CA PHE A 34 2.48 -12.58 -1.90
C PHE A 34 2.00 -12.98 -3.29
N ARG A 35 0.70 -12.81 -3.50
CA ARG A 35 0.01 -13.00 -4.76
C ARG A 35 -0.86 -11.78 -5.08
N LEU A 36 -0.66 -11.17 -6.23
CA LEU A 36 -1.58 -10.19 -6.79
C LEU A 36 -2.53 -10.92 -7.72
N ILE A 37 -3.82 -10.76 -7.53
CA ILE A 37 -4.86 -11.42 -8.33
C ILE A 37 -5.94 -10.43 -8.74
N SER A 38 -6.27 -10.39 -10.04
CA SER A 38 -7.40 -9.61 -10.54
C SER A 38 -8.69 -10.42 -10.51
N ASN A 39 -9.81 -9.73 -10.72
CA ASN A 39 -11.11 -10.35 -10.90
C ASN A 39 -11.16 -11.35 -12.08
N THR A 40 -10.18 -11.36 -12.96
CA THR A 40 -10.05 -12.29 -14.09
C THR A 40 -8.85 -13.23 -13.97
N SER A 41 -8.31 -13.45 -12.77
CA SER A 41 -7.14 -14.30 -12.46
C SER A 41 -5.79 -13.79 -12.98
N GLY A 42 -5.70 -12.55 -13.45
CA GLY A 42 -4.43 -11.92 -13.81
C GLY A 42 -3.54 -11.66 -12.59
N GLY A 43 -2.29 -11.29 -12.84
CA GLY A 43 -1.33 -10.95 -11.80
C GLY A 43 -0.19 -11.98 -11.63
N TYR A 44 0.53 -11.89 -10.49
CA TYR A 44 1.76 -12.66 -10.28
C TYR A 44 2.00 -12.98 -8.80
N ALA A 45 2.91 -13.93 -8.55
CA ALA A 45 3.35 -14.32 -7.22
C ALA A 45 4.85 -14.03 -7.02
N PHE A 46 5.24 -13.69 -5.79
CA PHE A 46 6.63 -13.45 -5.41
C PHE A 46 6.88 -13.74 -3.93
N TYR A 47 8.15 -13.92 -3.57
CA TYR A 47 8.61 -14.11 -2.21
C TYR A 47 9.48 -12.93 -1.79
N LYS A 48 9.14 -12.22 -0.73
CA LYS A 48 9.81 -11.03 -0.16
C LYS A 48 10.00 -9.85 -1.11
N ASP A 49 10.48 -10.07 -2.33
CA ASP A 49 10.85 -9.01 -3.28
C ASP A 49 10.28 -9.30 -4.66
N ALA A 50 9.40 -8.40 -5.13
CA ALA A 50 8.73 -8.55 -6.41
C ALA A 50 9.65 -8.40 -7.63
N LYS A 51 10.86 -7.85 -7.46
CA LYS A 51 11.86 -7.70 -8.52
C LYS A 51 12.83 -8.88 -8.59
N LEU A 52 13.34 -9.32 -7.43
CA LEU A 52 14.46 -10.26 -7.36
C LEU A 52 14.05 -11.71 -7.04
N LEU A 53 12.88 -11.91 -6.40
CA LEU A 53 12.35 -13.23 -6.04
C LEU A 53 10.93 -13.42 -6.58
N ARG A 54 10.71 -13.05 -7.84
CA ARG A 54 9.44 -13.24 -8.54
C ARG A 54 9.31 -14.67 -9.04
N LEU A 55 8.22 -15.35 -8.67
CA LEU A 55 7.97 -16.74 -9.07
C LEU A 55 7.33 -16.84 -10.46
N THR A 56 6.32 -15.97 -10.72
CA THR A 56 5.58 -16.03 -11.98
C THR A 56 5.78 -14.79 -12.81
N ARG A 57 5.83 -14.97 -14.13
CA ARG A 57 5.98 -13.89 -15.10
C ARG A 57 4.71 -13.06 -15.20
N TYR A 58 4.85 -11.76 -15.27
CA TYR A 58 3.79 -10.82 -15.56
C TYR A 58 4.27 -9.77 -16.56
N ARG A 59 3.46 -9.46 -17.56
CA ARG A 59 3.74 -8.46 -18.58
C ARG A 59 2.88 -7.24 -18.34
N TYR A 60 3.55 -6.13 -18.07
CA TYR A 60 2.90 -4.83 -17.96
C TYR A 60 2.56 -4.28 -19.34
N ASN A 61 1.55 -3.41 -19.40
CA ASN A 61 1.09 -2.78 -20.65
C ASN A 61 0.75 -3.80 -21.77
N ASN A 62 0.21 -4.92 -21.36
CA ASN A 62 -0.14 -5.99 -22.29
C ASN A 62 -1.43 -5.70 -23.06
N SER A 63 -1.68 -6.41 -24.16
CA SER A 63 -2.92 -6.34 -24.94
C SER A 63 -3.42 -7.77 -25.24
N PRO A 64 -4.61 -8.14 -24.77
CA PRO A 64 -5.48 -7.36 -23.87
C PRO A 64 -4.84 -7.12 -22.50
N LEU A 65 -5.29 -6.06 -21.86
CA LEU A 65 -4.88 -5.74 -20.50
C LEU A 65 -5.21 -6.93 -19.59
N ASP A 66 -4.36 -7.20 -18.58
CA ASP A 66 -4.55 -8.30 -17.62
C ASP A 66 -4.52 -9.71 -18.23
N SER A 67 -3.72 -9.92 -19.28
CA SER A 67 -3.61 -11.20 -19.97
C SER A 67 -2.42 -12.07 -19.49
N SER A 68 -1.83 -11.77 -18.34
CA SER A 68 -0.82 -12.61 -17.67
C SER A 68 -1.32 -13.00 -16.28
N GLY A 69 -1.28 -14.29 -15.96
CA GLY A 69 -1.79 -14.78 -14.68
C GLY A 69 -1.55 -16.27 -14.47
N ILE A 70 -2.19 -16.79 -13.44
CA ILE A 70 -2.26 -18.23 -13.17
C ILE A 70 -3.66 -18.67 -13.59
N TYR A 71 -3.73 -19.55 -14.57
CA TYR A 71 -4.97 -19.89 -15.23
C TYR A 71 -5.34 -21.35 -15.09
N PHE A 72 -6.66 -21.59 -14.98
CA PHE A 72 -7.27 -22.92 -15.00
C PHE A 72 -8.24 -22.95 -16.18
N TYR A 73 -7.91 -23.77 -17.19
CA TYR A 73 -8.75 -23.94 -18.37
C TYR A 73 -9.61 -25.18 -18.19
N ILE A 74 -10.87 -25.04 -18.50
CA ILE A 74 -11.85 -26.12 -18.46
C ILE A 74 -12.24 -26.43 -19.90
N LYS A 75 -11.97 -27.66 -20.34
CA LYS A 75 -12.38 -28.15 -21.67
C LYS A 75 -13.49 -29.18 -21.49
N ASP A 76 -14.69 -28.79 -21.94
CA ASP A 76 -15.87 -29.63 -22.04
C ASP A 76 -16.16 -29.84 -23.54
N GLN A 77 -15.70 -31.00 -24.10
CA GLN A 77 -15.72 -31.29 -25.53
C GLN A 77 -14.97 -30.21 -26.33
N ASP A 78 -15.69 -29.50 -27.20
CA ASP A 78 -15.11 -28.40 -28.01
C ASP A 78 -15.12 -27.05 -27.34
N THR A 79 -15.78 -26.92 -26.18
CA THR A 79 -15.86 -25.65 -25.43
C THR A 79 -14.68 -25.54 -24.46
N VAL A 80 -13.91 -24.46 -24.59
CA VAL A 80 -12.81 -24.12 -23.66
C VAL A 80 -13.16 -22.80 -23.00
N TRP A 81 -13.04 -22.76 -21.68
CA TRP A 81 -13.34 -21.58 -20.87
C TRP A 81 -12.54 -21.54 -19.58
N ASN A 82 -12.56 -20.40 -18.90
CA ASN A 82 -11.92 -20.18 -17.61
C ASN A 82 -12.94 -19.63 -16.60
N PRO A 83 -12.86 -19.96 -15.29
CA PRO A 83 -13.77 -19.40 -14.28
C PRO A 83 -13.76 -17.88 -14.24
N GLY A 84 -12.59 -17.24 -14.43
CA GLY A 84 -12.39 -15.80 -14.46
C GLY A 84 -12.64 -15.13 -15.81
N TRP A 85 -13.20 -15.85 -16.82
CA TRP A 85 -13.40 -15.34 -18.17
C TRP A 85 -12.09 -15.19 -18.99
N GLN A 86 -11.07 -14.51 -18.45
CA GLN A 86 -9.73 -14.46 -19.06
C GLN A 86 -9.00 -15.80 -18.86
N PRO A 87 -8.07 -16.20 -19.77
CA PRO A 87 -7.70 -15.50 -21.00
C PRO A 87 -8.53 -15.92 -22.23
N THR A 88 -9.41 -16.91 -22.12
CA THR A 88 -10.19 -17.40 -23.28
C THR A 88 -11.25 -16.43 -23.75
N GLN A 89 -11.76 -15.61 -22.86
CA GLN A 89 -12.88 -14.66 -23.10
C GLN A 89 -14.16 -15.36 -23.62
N THR A 90 -14.30 -16.65 -23.32
CA THR A 90 -15.52 -17.40 -23.62
C THR A 90 -16.65 -16.87 -22.74
N GLU A 91 -17.78 -16.50 -23.33
CA GLU A 91 -18.94 -16.00 -22.61
C GLU A 91 -19.44 -17.06 -21.61
N LEU A 92 -19.53 -16.64 -20.34
CA LEU A 92 -19.99 -17.48 -19.24
C LEU A 92 -21.51 -17.36 -19.06
N ASP A 93 -22.12 -18.42 -18.58
CA ASP A 93 -23.56 -18.45 -18.26
C ASP A 93 -23.80 -17.80 -16.89
N PHE A 94 -22.79 -17.80 -16.00
CA PHE A 94 -22.71 -17.14 -14.72
C PHE A 94 -21.29 -16.72 -14.40
N TYR A 95 -21.12 -15.61 -13.70
CA TYR A 95 -19.83 -15.14 -13.21
C TYR A 95 -20.00 -14.34 -11.92
N GLU A 96 -19.16 -14.63 -10.93
CA GLU A 96 -18.88 -13.81 -9.75
C GLU A 96 -17.42 -13.92 -9.36
N CYS A 97 -16.87 -12.80 -8.82
CA CYS A 97 -15.60 -12.79 -8.15
C CYS A 97 -15.75 -12.15 -6.78
N HIS A 98 -15.32 -12.85 -5.75
CA HIS A 98 -15.36 -12.43 -4.36
C HIS A 98 -13.94 -12.09 -3.91
N HIS A 99 -13.63 -10.81 -3.72
CA HIS A 99 -12.40 -10.39 -3.09
C HIS A 99 -12.62 -10.27 -1.58
N GLY A 100 -11.94 -11.12 -0.81
CA GLY A 100 -11.96 -11.14 0.63
C GLY A 100 -10.61 -10.81 1.26
N LEU A 101 -10.52 -10.93 2.58
CA LEU A 101 -9.31 -10.60 3.33
C LEU A 101 -8.27 -11.71 3.21
N GLY A 102 -7.30 -11.54 2.31
CA GLY A 102 -6.23 -12.50 2.06
C GLY A 102 -6.61 -13.67 1.16
N TYR A 103 -7.81 -13.66 0.57
CA TYR A 103 -8.25 -14.66 -0.39
C TYR A 103 -9.10 -14.04 -1.51
N THR A 104 -9.25 -14.79 -2.61
CA THR A 104 -10.14 -14.45 -3.71
C THR A 104 -10.84 -15.71 -4.20
N THR A 105 -12.15 -15.65 -4.37
CA THR A 105 -12.95 -16.74 -4.96
C THR A 105 -13.54 -16.28 -6.28
N ILE A 106 -13.28 -17.02 -7.36
CA ILE A 106 -13.84 -16.74 -8.68
C ILE A 106 -14.76 -17.90 -9.07
N ILE A 107 -15.97 -17.57 -9.46
CA ILE A 107 -16.99 -18.56 -9.82
C ILE A 107 -17.43 -18.30 -11.27
N GLY A 108 -17.31 -19.31 -12.11
CA GLY A 108 -17.85 -19.29 -13.48
C GLY A 108 -18.70 -20.51 -13.75
N GLU A 109 -19.70 -20.35 -14.61
CA GLU A 109 -20.51 -21.47 -15.13
C GLU A 109 -20.53 -21.45 -16.64
N LYS A 110 -20.44 -22.65 -17.22
CA LYS A 110 -20.62 -22.86 -18.66
C LYS A 110 -21.16 -24.26 -18.92
N ASN A 111 -22.18 -24.37 -19.78
CA ASN A 111 -22.77 -25.64 -20.23
C ASN A 111 -23.17 -26.57 -19.07
N GLY A 112 -23.68 -26.04 -17.96
CA GLY A 112 -24.06 -26.77 -16.76
C GLY A 112 -22.92 -27.26 -15.89
N ILE A 113 -21.68 -26.85 -16.16
CA ILE A 113 -20.54 -27.04 -15.24
C ILE A 113 -20.29 -25.73 -14.52
N ARG A 114 -20.31 -25.77 -13.17
CA ARG A 114 -19.88 -24.68 -12.28
C ARG A 114 -18.46 -24.96 -11.83
N ALA A 115 -17.58 -23.98 -12.00
CA ALA A 115 -16.23 -24.02 -11.49
C ALA A 115 -16.05 -22.90 -10.45
N LYS A 116 -15.55 -23.27 -9.26
CA LYS A 116 -15.17 -22.34 -8.20
C LYS A 116 -13.65 -22.44 -8.02
N GLN A 117 -12.95 -21.35 -8.24
CA GLN A 117 -11.53 -21.19 -7.95
C GLN A 117 -11.38 -20.41 -6.66
N GLU A 118 -10.83 -21.01 -5.62
CA GLU A 118 -10.45 -20.37 -4.37
C GLU A 118 -8.94 -20.21 -4.30
N THR A 119 -8.47 -18.97 -4.27
CA THR A 119 -7.03 -18.64 -4.23
C THR A 119 -6.71 -17.91 -2.94
N PHE A 120 -5.74 -18.38 -2.16
CA PHE A 120 -5.27 -17.71 -0.96
C PHE A 120 -3.80 -18.03 -0.67
N VAL A 121 -3.20 -17.24 0.22
CA VAL A 121 -1.86 -17.46 0.77
C VAL A 121 -2.00 -17.82 2.24
N PRO A 122 -1.58 -19.03 2.67
CA PRO A 122 -1.58 -19.42 4.07
C PRO A 122 -0.75 -18.46 4.93
N VAL A 123 -1.16 -18.25 6.18
CA VAL A 123 -0.53 -17.23 7.06
C VAL A 123 0.97 -17.51 7.31
N ASN A 124 1.36 -18.77 7.39
CA ASN A 124 2.68 -19.19 7.86
C ASN A 124 3.54 -19.91 6.83
N ASP A 125 3.04 -20.16 5.63
CA ASP A 125 3.78 -20.92 4.60
C ASP A 125 4.03 -20.11 3.33
N PRO A 126 5.20 -20.27 2.69
CA PRO A 126 5.60 -19.50 1.52
C PRO A 126 4.99 -20.08 0.23
N CYS A 127 3.68 -20.13 0.15
CA CYS A 127 2.97 -20.65 -1.02
C CYS A 127 1.61 -20.00 -1.22
N GLN A 128 1.05 -20.15 -2.42
CA GLN A 128 -0.37 -19.97 -2.67
C GLN A 128 -1.04 -21.33 -2.89
N ILE A 129 -2.30 -21.41 -2.51
CA ILE A 129 -3.19 -22.53 -2.77
C ILE A 129 -4.25 -22.06 -3.76
N ASP A 130 -4.48 -22.86 -4.80
CA ASP A 130 -5.62 -22.72 -5.71
C ASP A 130 -6.45 -23.99 -5.62
N ARG A 131 -7.63 -23.93 -4.99
CA ARG A 131 -8.58 -25.03 -4.93
C ARG A 131 -9.64 -24.85 -6.01
N ILE A 132 -9.69 -25.79 -6.96
CA ILE A 132 -10.67 -25.80 -8.05
C ILE A 132 -11.76 -26.82 -7.75
N THR A 133 -12.98 -26.34 -7.52
CA THR A 133 -14.17 -27.18 -7.29
C THR A 133 -15.03 -27.18 -8.54
N LEU A 134 -15.24 -28.37 -9.14
CA LEU A 134 -16.07 -28.55 -10.34
C LEU A 134 -17.37 -29.27 -9.94
N SER A 135 -18.51 -28.66 -10.24
CA SER A 135 -19.85 -29.24 -9.98
C SER A 135 -20.60 -29.40 -11.30
N ASN A 136 -21.16 -30.60 -11.52
CA ASN A 136 -22.00 -30.88 -12.68
C ASN A 136 -23.48 -30.62 -12.37
N ASN A 137 -23.99 -29.47 -12.77
CA ASN A 137 -25.38 -29.06 -12.64
C ASN A 137 -26.25 -29.50 -13.84
N SER A 138 -25.65 -30.22 -14.80
CA SER A 138 -26.37 -30.74 -15.98
C SER A 138 -27.00 -32.11 -15.69
N GLY A 139 -27.93 -32.51 -16.53
CA GLY A 139 -28.60 -33.82 -16.41
C GLY A 139 -27.83 -35.00 -17.02
N VAL A 140 -26.57 -34.77 -17.44
CA VAL A 140 -25.77 -35.79 -18.16
C VAL A 140 -24.37 -35.92 -17.55
N MET A 141 -23.76 -37.11 -17.75
CA MET A 141 -22.37 -37.33 -17.39
C MET A 141 -21.46 -36.39 -18.17
N LYS A 142 -20.53 -35.77 -17.46
CA LYS A 142 -19.51 -34.90 -18.06
C LYS A 142 -18.11 -35.51 -17.92
N GLN A 143 -17.33 -35.37 -18.99
CA GLN A 143 -15.90 -35.66 -18.99
C GLN A 143 -15.15 -34.34 -19.27
N ILE A 144 -14.44 -33.84 -18.29
CA ILE A 144 -13.77 -32.54 -18.29
C ILE A 144 -12.25 -32.79 -18.31
N ASP A 145 -11.56 -32.07 -19.18
CA ASP A 145 -10.12 -31.91 -19.08
C ASP A 145 -9.86 -30.56 -18.38
N LEU A 146 -9.31 -30.59 -17.16
CA LEU A 146 -8.85 -29.43 -16.43
C LEU A 146 -7.36 -29.24 -16.68
N PHE A 147 -6.98 -28.07 -17.23
CA PHE A 147 -5.59 -27.70 -17.42
C PHE A 147 -5.22 -26.56 -16.48
N SER A 148 -4.14 -26.73 -15.71
CA SER A 148 -3.51 -25.64 -14.98
C SER A 148 -2.42 -24.99 -15.82
N PHE A 149 -2.10 -23.72 -15.54
CA PHE A 149 -1.04 -23.00 -16.22
C PHE A 149 -0.40 -21.93 -15.34
N VAL A 150 0.93 -21.99 -15.19
CA VAL A 150 1.76 -20.91 -14.67
C VAL A 150 2.93 -20.68 -15.62
N GLU A 151 3.30 -19.43 -15.87
CA GLU A 151 4.55 -19.11 -16.57
C GLU A 151 5.59 -18.67 -15.53
N PHE A 152 6.68 -19.40 -15.38
CA PHE A 152 7.71 -19.06 -14.41
C PHE A 152 8.53 -17.84 -14.85
N CYS A 153 8.76 -16.93 -13.91
CA CYS A 153 9.75 -15.88 -14.04
C CYS A 153 11.15 -16.46 -13.81
N LEU A 154 12.15 -15.92 -14.47
CA LEU A 154 13.57 -16.26 -14.21
C LEU A 154 14.10 -15.53 -12.96
N TRP A 155 13.27 -15.37 -11.94
CA TRP A 155 13.47 -14.78 -10.63
C TRP A 155 13.67 -13.26 -10.65
N ASN A 156 14.64 -12.73 -11.39
CA ASN A 156 14.80 -11.30 -11.57
C ASN A 156 13.82 -10.83 -12.65
N ALA A 157 12.82 -10.05 -12.24
CA ALA A 157 11.76 -9.61 -13.15
C ALA A 157 12.27 -8.65 -14.25
N ALA A 158 13.31 -7.87 -13.99
CA ALA A 158 13.91 -7.02 -15.00
C ALA A 158 14.67 -7.85 -16.05
N ASP A 159 15.53 -8.76 -15.60
CA ASP A 159 16.26 -9.68 -16.48
C ASP A 159 15.30 -10.52 -17.32
N ASP A 160 14.20 -10.96 -16.71
CA ASP A 160 13.16 -11.73 -17.38
C ASP A 160 12.41 -10.92 -18.46
N GLY A 161 12.23 -9.63 -18.24
CA GLY A 161 11.57 -8.70 -19.16
C GLY A 161 12.43 -8.28 -20.35
N GLU A 162 13.76 -8.32 -20.23
CA GLU A 162 14.71 -7.84 -21.25
C GLU A 162 15.39 -9.00 -21.99
N ASN A 163 15.39 -8.95 -23.31
CA ASN A 163 15.97 -10.03 -24.12
C ASN A 163 17.47 -10.23 -23.88
N PHE A 164 18.23 -9.17 -23.65
CA PHE A 164 19.67 -9.28 -23.44
C PHE A 164 20.00 -10.01 -22.13
N GLN A 165 19.38 -9.62 -21.05
CA GLN A 165 19.64 -10.20 -19.73
C GLN A 165 19.14 -11.65 -19.64
N ARG A 166 18.02 -11.99 -20.27
CA ARG A 166 17.49 -13.36 -20.34
C ARG A 166 18.51 -14.37 -20.85
N ASN A 167 19.42 -13.97 -21.72
CA ASN A 167 20.43 -14.88 -22.27
C ASN A 167 21.41 -15.39 -21.19
N PHE A 168 21.47 -14.74 -20.04
CA PHE A 168 22.34 -15.14 -18.92
C PHE A 168 21.63 -15.93 -17.82
N SER A 169 20.32 -16.05 -17.89
CA SER A 169 19.50 -16.79 -16.92
C SER A 169 18.70 -17.85 -17.64
N THR A 170 18.99 -19.11 -17.37
CA THR A 170 18.33 -20.26 -18.00
C THR A 170 17.45 -20.97 -16.98
N GLY A 171 16.17 -21.12 -17.30
CA GLY A 171 15.22 -21.91 -16.51
C GLY A 171 15.40 -23.40 -16.79
N GLU A 172 15.46 -24.18 -15.75
CA GLU A 172 15.47 -25.64 -15.78
C GLU A 172 14.34 -26.20 -14.94
N VAL A 173 13.76 -27.31 -15.35
CA VAL A 173 12.70 -27.97 -14.63
C VAL A 173 13.06 -29.42 -14.29
N GLU A 174 12.57 -29.89 -13.17
CA GLU A 174 12.56 -31.27 -12.76
C GLU A 174 11.11 -31.70 -12.52
N ILE A 175 10.80 -32.95 -12.78
CA ILE A 175 9.44 -33.50 -12.67
C ILE A 175 9.46 -34.73 -11.75
N GLU A 176 8.52 -34.76 -10.80
CA GLU A 176 8.31 -35.92 -9.93
C GLU A 176 6.81 -36.13 -9.74
N GLY A 177 6.21 -37.06 -10.46
CA GLY A 177 4.75 -37.23 -10.47
C GLY A 177 4.04 -35.99 -11.00
N SER A 178 3.17 -35.39 -10.17
CA SER A 178 2.50 -34.11 -10.45
C SER A 178 3.29 -32.88 -10.00
N ASN A 179 4.50 -33.05 -9.46
CA ASN A 179 5.29 -31.94 -8.96
C ASN A 179 6.25 -31.43 -10.05
N ILE A 180 6.15 -30.15 -10.37
CA ILE A 180 7.03 -29.43 -11.31
C ILE A 180 7.90 -28.50 -10.50
N TYR A 181 9.22 -28.70 -10.55
CA TYR A 181 10.20 -27.89 -9.85
C TYR A 181 10.93 -27.00 -10.84
N HIS A 182 10.95 -25.71 -10.60
CA HIS A 182 11.64 -24.72 -11.43
C HIS A 182 12.81 -24.09 -10.66
N LYS A 183 13.99 -24.22 -11.24
CA LYS A 183 15.20 -23.51 -10.78
C LYS A 183 15.78 -22.70 -11.92
N THR A 184 16.55 -21.68 -11.58
CA THR A 184 17.41 -20.96 -12.52
C THR A 184 18.83 -21.06 -12.01
N GLU A 185 19.66 -21.81 -12.74
CA GLU A 185 21.07 -21.92 -12.45
C GLU A 185 21.85 -20.83 -13.18
N TYR A 186 22.46 -19.96 -12.41
CA TYR A 186 23.45 -19.01 -12.90
C TYR A 186 24.71 -19.16 -12.07
N ARG A 187 25.64 -19.99 -12.53
CA ARG A 187 26.93 -20.25 -11.87
C ARG A 187 26.77 -20.68 -10.41
N GLU A 188 25.82 -21.54 -10.13
CA GLU A 188 25.57 -22.13 -8.80
C GLU A 188 25.30 -21.12 -7.67
N ARG A 189 24.81 -19.92 -8.00
CA ARG A 189 24.59 -18.86 -7.00
C ARG A 189 23.28 -18.96 -6.25
N ARG A 190 22.28 -19.59 -6.87
CA ARG A 190 20.93 -19.67 -6.28
C ARG A 190 20.73 -21.01 -5.62
N ASN A 191 20.14 -20.99 -4.43
CA ASN A 191 19.79 -22.17 -3.64
C ASN A 191 18.30 -22.32 -3.45
N HIS A 192 17.49 -21.46 -4.12
CA HIS A 192 16.04 -21.48 -4.08
C HIS A 192 15.46 -22.00 -5.38
N TYR A 193 14.22 -22.48 -5.30
CA TYR A 193 13.45 -22.97 -6.43
C TYR A 193 11.95 -22.80 -6.17
N ALA A 194 11.15 -22.82 -7.24
CA ALA A 194 9.69 -22.88 -7.15
C ALA A 194 9.21 -24.32 -7.31
N VAL A 195 8.10 -24.65 -6.65
CA VAL A 195 7.35 -25.89 -6.88
C VAL A 195 5.93 -25.55 -7.31
N PHE A 196 5.44 -26.17 -8.39
CA PHE A 196 4.05 -26.14 -8.79
C PHE A 196 3.50 -27.56 -8.82
N SER A 197 2.47 -27.84 -8.05
CA SER A 197 1.99 -29.19 -7.77
C SER A 197 0.49 -29.29 -7.90
N CYS A 198 0.02 -30.51 -8.16
CA CYS A 198 -1.39 -30.90 -8.16
C CYS A 198 -1.56 -32.14 -7.27
N ASN A 199 -2.63 -32.17 -6.45
CA ASN A 199 -2.91 -33.28 -5.52
C ASN A 199 -3.59 -34.50 -6.20
N GLN A 200 -3.75 -34.49 -7.52
CA GLN A 200 -4.39 -35.57 -8.29
C GLN A 200 -3.39 -36.24 -9.22
N ASP A 201 -3.73 -37.43 -9.65
CA ASP A 201 -3.05 -38.10 -10.79
C ASP A 201 -3.28 -37.27 -12.06
N ILE A 202 -2.20 -36.97 -12.76
CA ILE A 202 -2.22 -36.17 -14.00
C ILE A 202 -2.23 -37.06 -15.24
N ALA A 203 -2.98 -36.67 -16.25
CA ALA A 203 -2.98 -37.32 -17.56
C ALA A 203 -1.78 -36.90 -18.41
N GLY A 204 -1.18 -35.78 -18.10
CA GLY A 204 0.00 -35.24 -18.75
C GLY A 204 0.43 -33.91 -18.14
N PHE A 205 1.59 -33.45 -18.56
CA PHE A 205 2.15 -32.13 -18.15
C PHE A 205 2.86 -31.48 -19.33
N ASP A 206 3.08 -30.18 -19.25
CA ASP A 206 4.03 -29.44 -20.10
C ASP A 206 4.80 -28.43 -19.28
N THR A 207 6.09 -28.31 -19.59
CA THR A 207 6.94 -27.29 -18.95
C THR A 207 7.62 -26.37 -19.96
N SER A 208 7.46 -26.61 -21.26
CA SER A 208 7.86 -25.72 -22.35
C SER A 208 6.67 -24.84 -22.77
N ARG A 209 6.84 -23.53 -22.77
CA ARG A 209 5.81 -22.60 -23.26
C ARG A 209 5.51 -22.87 -24.76
N ASP A 210 6.53 -23.16 -25.56
CA ASP A 210 6.38 -23.36 -27.00
C ASP A 210 5.54 -24.62 -27.32
N GLU A 211 5.63 -25.65 -26.47
CA GLU A 211 4.82 -26.86 -26.59
C GLU A 211 3.41 -26.67 -26.04
N PHE A 212 3.25 -26.00 -24.89
CA PHE A 212 1.92 -25.80 -24.29
C PHE A 212 1.11 -24.73 -25.02
N VAL A 213 1.69 -23.54 -25.18
CA VAL A 213 1.00 -22.41 -25.80
C VAL A 213 1.06 -22.46 -27.33
N GLY A 214 2.21 -22.84 -27.90
CA GLY A 214 2.53 -22.71 -29.30
C GLY A 214 3.21 -21.38 -29.63
N ILE A 215 4.18 -21.39 -30.53
CA ILE A 215 5.03 -20.24 -30.86
C ILE A 215 4.21 -19.03 -31.37
N TYR A 216 3.13 -19.28 -32.11
CA TYR A 216 2.30 -18.26 -32.75
C TYR A 216 0.94 -18.06 -32.06
N ASN A 217 0.67 -18.80 -30.97
CA ASN A 217 -0.58 -18.71 -30.23
C ASN A 217 -0.41 -17.81 -28.99
N GLY A 218 -1.55 -17.37 -28.45
CA GLY A 218 -1.61 -16.68 -27.17
C GLY A 218 -2.30 -17.52 -26.09
N PHE A 219 -2.38 -16.98 -24.89
CA PHE A 219 -3.04 -17.65 -23.76
C PHE A 219 -4.54 -17.89 -23.97
N SER A 220 -5.17 -17.16 -24.87
CA SER A 220 -6.60 -17.38 -25.22
C SER A 220 -6.86 -18.69 -25.94
N LYS A 221 -5.85 -19.25 -26.62
CA LYS A 221 -5.99 -20.47 -27.41
C LYS A 221 -4.68 -21.29 -27.42
N PRO A 222 -4.26 -21.84 -26.27
CA PRO A 222 -3.04 -22.64 -26.20
C PRO A 222 -3.15 -23.90 -27.05
N GLN A 223 -2.03 -24.31 -27.66
CA GLN A 223 -1.96 -25.45 -28.56
C GLN A 223 -2.37 -26.75 -27.85
N ALA A 224 -1.77 -27.06 -26.69
CA ALA A 224 -2.05 -28.29 -25.94
C ALA A 224 -3.54 -28.41 -25.56
N ILE A 225 -4.20 -27.28 -25.22
CA ILE A 225 -5.63 -27.25 -24.89
C ILE A 225 -6.48 -27.46 -26.15
N THR A 226 -6.09 -26.85 -27.27
CA THR A 226 -6.77 -27.06 -28.57
C THR A 226 -6.70 -28.52 -28.98
N GLU A 227 -5.55 -29.13 -28.85
CA GLU A 227 -5.32 -30.56 -29.14
C GLU A 227 -5.92 -31.51 -28.08
N GLY A 228 -6.24 -30.98 -26.89
CA GLY A 228 -6.83 -31.73 -25.77
C GLY A 228 -5.83 -32.62 -25.04
N LYS A 229 -4.53 -32.38 -25.15
CA LYS A 229 -3.49 -33.09 -24.41
C LYS A 229 -2.23 -32.30 -24.19
N CYS A 230 -1.56 -32.55 -23.06
CA CYS A 230 -0.18 -32.14 -22.82
C CYS A 230 0.79 -33.14 -23.50
N HIS A 231 1.98 -32.65 -23.86
CA HIS A 231 2.98 -33.40 -24.63
C HIS A 231 4.08 -33.99 -23.73
N ASN A 232 4.03 -33.80 -22.44
CA ASN A 232 5.05 -34.15 -21.45
C ASN A 232 6.42 -33.51 -21.75
N SER A 233 6.39 -32.27 -22.20
CA SER A 233 7.59 -31.51 -22.53
C SER A 233 8.37 -31.13 -21.28
N VAL A 234 9.72 -31.14 -21.37
CA VAL A 234 10.63 -30.75 -20.30
C VAL A 234 11.43 -29.55 -20.78
N ALA A 235 11.22 -28.39 -20.15
CA ALA A 235 11.89 -27.16 -20.56
C ALA A 235 13.33 -27.10 -20.07
N HIS A 236 14.17 -26.56 -20.96
CA HIS A 236 15.54 -26.20 -20.65
C HIS A 236 15.85 -24.93 -21.44
N GLY A 237 15.64 -23.76 -20.80
CA GLY A 237 15.79 -22.48 -21.49
C GLY A 237 15.04 -21.31 -20.84
N TRP A 238 14.56 -20.37 -21.66
CA TRP A 238 14.09 -19.06 -21.23
C TRP A 238 12.58 -18.93 -21.03
N ALA A 239 11.81 -19.93 -21.35
CA ALA A 239 10.35 -19.90 -21.28
C ALA A 239 9.76 -21.11 -20.55
N PRO A 240 10.20 -21.38 -19.31
CA PRO A 240 9.64 -22.46 -18.51
C PRO A 240 8.22 -22.14 -18.07
N VAL A 241 7.34 -23.14 -18.16
CA VAL A 241 5.97 -23.07 -17.64
C VAL A 241 5.71 -24.29 -16.74
N GLY A 242 4.64 -24.22 -15.95
CA GLY A 242 4.08 -25.37 -15.27
C GLY A 242 2.64 -25.57 -15.74
N ALA A 243 2.36 -26.68 -16.37
CA ALA A 243 1.02 -27.05 -16.81
C ALA A 243 0.74 -28.51 -16.49
N HIS A 244 -0.45 -28.77 -15.94
CA HIS A 244 -0.98 -30.11 -15.70
C HIS A 244 -2.24 -30.30 -16.52
N GLN A 245 -2.48 -31.55 -16.94
CA GLN A 245 -3.78 -32.01 -17.45
C GLN A 245 -4.35 -33.04 -16.48
N VAL A 246 -5.52 -32.70 -15.91
CA VAL A 246 -6.28 -33.57 -15.01
C VAL A 246 -7.60 -33.94 -15.68
N LYS A 247 -7.91 -35.24 -15.77
CA LYS A 247 -9.21 -35.71 -16.28
C LYS A 247 -10.18 -35.88 -15.13
N VAL A 248 -11.33 -35.22 -15.25
CA VAL A 248 -12.38 -35.22 -14.22
C VAL A 248 -13.68 -35.72 -14.83
N GLU A 249 -14.16 -36.85 -14.34
CA GLU A 249 -15.49 -37.39 -14.69
C GLU A 249 -16.47 -36.95 -13.61
N LEU A 250 -17.63 -36.39 -14.01
CA LEU A 250 -18.67 -35.88 -13.11
C LEU A 250 -20.04 -36.46 -13.51
N ALA A 251 -20.63 -37.26 -12.66
CA ALA A 251 -22.02 -37.63 -12.76
C ALA A 251 -22.95 -36.42 -12.56
N PRO A 252 -24.20 -36.45 -13.00
CA PRO A 252 -25.19 -35.40 -12.67
C PRO A 252 -25.28 -35.16 -11.16
N GLY A 253 -25.10 -33.91 -10.73
CA GLY A 253 -25.10 -33.51 -9.33
C GLY A 253 -23.80 -33.79 -8.56
N GLU A 254 -22.78 -34.38 -9.19
CA GLU A 254 -21.51 -34.67 -8.54
C GLU A 254 -20.62 -33.43 -8.50
N THR A 255 -19.82 -33.33 -7.42
CA THR A 255 -18.80 -32.29 -7.22
C THR A 255 -17.45 -32.94 -6.92
N LYS A 256 -16.39 -32.42 -7.54
CA LYS A 256 -15.00 -32.87 -7.31
C LYS A 256 -14.08 -31.67 -7.14
N THR A 257 -13.04 -31.85 -6.33
CA THR A 257 -12.07 -30.82 -6.00
C THR A 257 -10.68 -31.23 -6.46
N VAL A 258 -9.93 -30.27 -6.98
CA VAL A 258 -8.51 -30.42 -7.33
C VAL A 258 -7.75 -29.27 -6.67
N ILE A 259 -6.68 -29.60 -5.95
CA ILE A 259 -5.87 -28.63 -5.21
C ILE A 259 -4.55 -28.45 -5.97
N PHE A 260 -4.22 -27.20 -6.28
CA PHE A 260 -2.93 -26.80 -6.83
C PHE A 260 -2.17 -25.96 -5.79
N LEU A 261 -0.85 -26.09 -5.77
CA LEU A 261 0.04 -25.34 -4.91
C LEU A 261 1.20 -24.76 -5.72
N LEU A 262 1.43 -23.46 -5.60
CA LEU A 262 2.65 -22.80 -6.08
C LEU A 262 3.44 -22.31 -4.88
N GLY A 263 4.63 -22.84 -4.66
CA GLY A 263 5.44 -22.55 -3.47
C GLY A 263 6.86 -22.09 -3.79
N TYR A 264 7.43 -21.35 -2.84
CA TYR A 264 8.85 -21.01 -2.78
C TYR A 264 9.56 -21.95 -1.82
N CYS A 265 10.69 -22.48 -2.25
CA CYS A 265 11.52 -23.36 -1.45
C CYS A 265 12.99 -22.92 -1.50
N GLU A 266 13.70 -23.06 -0.38
CA GLU A 266 15.10 -22.71 -0.26
C GLU A 266 15.86 -23.80 0.49
N ASN A 267 17.00 -24.23 -0.05
CA ASN A 267 17.91 -25.17 0.58
C ASN A 267 19.07 -24.43 1.24
N PRO A 268 19.69 -24.97 2.32
CA PRO A 268 21.06 -24.57 2.67
C PRO A 268 21.98 -24.70 1.45
N VAL A 269 22.92 -23.77 1.29
CA VAL A 269 23.80 -23.74 0.09
C VAL A 269 24.50 -25.06 -0.13
N GLU A 270 24.99 -25.67 0.97
CA GLU A 270 25.73 -26.93 0.96
C GLU A 270 24.85 -28.16 0.66
N GLU A 271 23.53 -28.03 0.83
CA GLU A 271 22.54 -29.10 0.64
C GLU A 271 21.69 -28.90 -0.61
N LYS A 272 22.07 -27.99 -1.50
CA LYS A 272 21.30 -27.61 -2.67
C LYS A 272 20.96 -28.78 -3.59
N PHE A 273 21.92 -29.69 -3.80
CA PHE A 273 21.77 -30.85 -4.66
C PHE A 273 21.99 -32.16 -3.88
N ILE A 274 21.20 -33.17 -4.20
CA ILE A 274 21.38 -34.54 -3.70
C ILE A 274 22.22 -35.43 -4.65
N ALA A 275 22.36 -35.01 -5.90
CA ALA A 275 23.21 -35.59 -6.94
C ALA A 275 23.55 -34.48 -7.97
N PRO A 276 24.49 -34.65 -8.88
CA PRO A 276 24.80 -33.64 -9.89
C PRO A 276 23.53 -33.16 -10.61
N ASN A 277 23.25 -31.88 -10.50
CA ASN A 277 22.07 -31.17 -11.06
C ASN A 277 20.68 -31.65 -10.57
N VAL A 278 20.59 -32.47 -9.53
CA VAL A 278 19.32 -32.92 -8.94
C VAL A 278 19.06 -32.15 -7.67
N ILE A 279 18.02 -31.31 -7.69
CA ILE A 279 17.65 -30.45 -6.56
C ILE A 279 17.27 -31.30 -5.34
N ASN A 280 17.66 -30.85 -4.14
CA ASN A 280 17.12 -31.34 -2.90
C ASN A 280 15.67 -30.89 -2.73
N LYS A 281 14.71 -31.82 -2.83
CA LYS A 281 13.26 -31.57 -2.80
C LYS A 281 12.63 -31.66 -1.42
N LYS A 282 13.44 -31.93 -0.36
CA LYS A 282 12.92 -32.11 1.00
C LYS A 282 12.08 -30.93 1.50
N PRO A 283 12.47 -29.64 1.29
CA PRO A 283 11.63 -28.51 1.68
C PRO A 283 10.28 -28.48 0.93
N ALA A 284 10.29 -28.82 -0.35
CA ALA A 284 9.07 -28.87 -1.15
C ALA A 284 8.12 -29.96 -0.66
N HIS A 285 8.63 -31.19 -0.43
CA HIS A 285 7.79 -32.28 0.10
C HIS A 285 7.15 -31.90 1.43
N ALA A 286 7.92 -31.29 2.36
CA ALA A 286 7.39 -30.86 3.65
C ALA A 286 6.30 -29.77 3.52
N LEU A 287 6.39 -28.91 2.49
CA LEU A 287 5.35 -27.92 2.19
C LEU A 287 4.11 -28.56 1.57
N LEU A 288 4.31 -29.44 0.57
CA LEU A 288 3.23 -30.11 -0.15
C LEU A 288 2.38 -31.01 0.77
N ASP A 289 3.01 -31.74 1.71
CA ASP A 289 2.32 -32.63 2.64
C ASP A 289 1.29 -31.94 3.54
N LYS A 290 1.37 -30.63 3.67
CA LYS A 290 0.43 -29.82 4.48
C LYS A 290 -0.90 -29.55 3.79
N TYR A 291 -1.00 -29.72 2.44
CA TYR A 291 -2.13 -29.22 1.64
C TYR A 291 -2.64 -30.23 0.62
N GLN A 292 -2.62 -31.52 0.96
CA GLN A 292 -3.06 -32.62 0.06
C GLN A 292 -4.57 -32.85 0.05
N THR A 293 -5.29 -32.40 1.08
CA THR A 293 -6.72 -32.70 1.26
C THR A 293 -7.54 -31.45 1.48
N ASP A 294 -8.83 -31.51 1.14
CA ASP A 294 -9.78 -30.42 1.41
C ASP A 294 -9.78 -30.00 2.88
N ALA A 295 -9.74 -30.95 3.80
CA ALA A 295 -9.72 -30.67 5.23
C ALA A 295 -8.48 -29.86 5.68
N GLN A 296 -7.31 -30.10 5.08
CA GLN A 296 -6.10 -29.32 5.36
C GLN A 296 -6.21 -27.92 4.77
N VAL A 297 -6.79 -27.77 3.58
CA VAL A 297 -7.03 -26.45 2.95
C VAL A 297 -8.08 -25.67 3.73
N ASP A 298 -9.17 -26.28 4.18
CA ASP A 298 -10.20 -25.65 5.01
C ASP A 298 -9.61 -25.15 6.33
N ALA A 299 -8.76 -25.95 6.98
CA ALA A 299 -8.09 -25.53 8.22
C ALA A 299 -7.17 -24.31 8.02
N ALA A 300 -6.47 -24.26 6.89
CA ALA A 300 -5.61 -23.11 6.55
C ALA A 300 -6.43 -21.84 6.21
N LEU A 301 -7.58 -21.97 5.57
CA LEU A 301 -8.52 -20.87 5.35
C LEU A 301 -9.12 -20.37 6.65
N GLU A 302 -9.49 -21.26 7.57
CA GLU A 302 -9.97 -20.90 8.90
C GLU A 302 -8.88 -20.16 9.69
N GLU A 303 -7.62 -20.62 9.65
CA GLU A 303 -6.49 -19.90 10.25
C GLU A 303 -6.36 -18.49 9.68
N LEU A 304 -6.49 -18.32 8.36
CA LEU A 304 -6.43 -17.01 7.69
C LEU A 304 -7.60 -16.11 8.16
N HIS A 305 -8.81 -16.61 8.21
CA HIS A 305 -9.98 -15.86 8.72
C HIS A 305 -9.79 -15.43 10.18
N ASN A 306 -9.31 -16.33 11.03
CA ASN A 306 -9.02 -16.05 12.44
C ASN A 306 -7.91 -15.00 12.59
N TYR A 307 -6.86 -15.07 11.76
CA TYR A 307 -5.78 -14.08 11.72
C TYR A 307 -6.32 -12.68 11.44
N TRP A 308 -7.13 -12.50 10.40
CA TRP A 308 -7.73 -11.20 10.06
C TRP A 308 -8.74 -10.74 11.12
N THR A 309 -9.55 -11.63 11.65
CA THR A 309 -10.51 -11.29 12.71
C THR A 309 -9.79 -10.76 13.96
N ALA A 310 -8.70 -11.40 14.36
CA ALA A 310 -7.90 -10.94 15.50
C ALA A 310 -7.22 -9.59 15.25
N LEU A 311 -6.74 -9.32 14.03
CA LEU A 311 -6.14 -8.02 13.70
C LEU A 311 -7.18 -6.90 13.69
N LEU A 312 -8.31 -7.10 13.01
CA LEU A 312 -9.34 -6.08 12.85
C LEU A 312 -10.08 -5.77 14.17
N SER A 313 -10.10 -6.70 15.12
CA SER A 313 -10.71 -6.47 16.43
C SER A 313 -9.95 -5.44 17.29
N LYS A 314 -8.71 -5.07 16.90
CA LYS A 314 -7.91 -4.07 17.63
C LYS A 314 -8.43 -2.64 17.51
N PHE A 315 -9.15 -2.35 16.44
CA PHE A 315 -9.84 -1.08 16.22
C PHE A 315 -11.16 -1.35 15.52
N ASN A 316 -12.28 -1.15 16.19
CA ASN A 316 -13.61 -1.39 15.66
C ASN A 316 -14.57 -0.28 16.10
N VAL A 317 -15.23 0.37 15.14
CA VAL A 317 -16.17 1.47 15.42
C VAL A 317 -17.58 1.13 14.96
N ALA A 318 -18.57 1.56 15.73
CA ALA A 318 -19.98 1.51 15.40
C ALA A 318 -20.54 2.94 15.38
N THR A 319 -20.67 3.51 14.19
CA THR A 319 -21.30 4.81 13.92
C THR A 319 -22.67 4.60 13.30
N PRO A 320 -23.52 5.63 13.22
CA PRO A 320 -24.76 5.57 12.46
C PRO A 320 -24.58 5.33 10.94
N ASP A 321 -23.38 5.55 10.39
CA ASP A 321 -23.08 5.36 8.96
C ASP A 321 -22.47 3.96 8.70
N PRO A 322 -23.23 3.00 8.14
CA PRO A 322 -22.73 1.66 7.87
C PRO A 322 -21.62 1.61 6.82
N LYS A 323 -21.53 2.60 5.91
CA LYS A 323 -20.44 2.69 4.93
C LYS A 323 -19.13 3.05 5.63
N LEU A 324 -19.18 3.99 6.58
CA LEU A 324 -18.02 4.34 7.38
C LEU A 324 -17.52 3.16 8.21
N ASN A 325 -18.44 2.44 8.88
CA ASN A 325 -18.11 1.26 9.68
C ASN A 325 -17.41 0.19 8.83
N ARG A 326 -17.96 -0.13 7.67
CA ARG A 326 -17.39 -1.09 6.71
C ARG A 326 -15.98 -0.71 6.28
N LEU A 327 -15.77 0.57 5.94
CA LEU A 327 -14.46 1.03 5.51
C LEU A 327 -13.44 0.95 6.64
N VAL A 328 -13.74 1.58 7.78
CA VAL A 328 -12.79 1.74 8.89
C VAL A 328 -12.47 0.40 9.54
N ASN A 329 -13.49 -0.46 9.74
CA ASN A 329 -13.30 -1.72 10.44
C ASN A 329 -12.68 -2.82 9.56
N ILE A 330 -12.74 -2.71 8.23
CA ILE A 330 -12.34 -3.77 7.31
C ILE A 330 -11.32 -3.26 6.30
N TRP A 331 -11.80 -2.54 5.28
CA TRP A 331 -11.05 -2.33 4.04
C TRP A 331 -9.87 -1.38 4.19
N ASN A 332 -10.01 -0.31 4.98
CA ASN A 332 -8.90 0.63 5.19
C ASN A 332 -7.74 -0.03 5.96
N GLN A 333 -8.05 -0.80 7.02
CA GLN A 333 -7.02 -1.53 7.77
C GLN A 333 -6.36 -2.63 6.91
N TYR A 334 -7.14 -3.32 6.08
CA TYR A 334 -6.62 -4.29 5.12
C TYR A 334 -5.65 -3.63 4.13
N GLN A 335 -6.05 -2.51 3.53
CA GLN A 335 -5.18 -1.76 2.63
C GLN A 335 -3.92 -1.22 3.33
N CYS A 336 -4.02 -0.77 4.59
CA CYS A 336 -2.85 -0.35 5.38
C CYS A 336 -1.84 -1.50 5.56
N MET A 337 -2.30 -2.74 5.82
CA MET A 337 -1.45 -3.92 5.89
C MET A 337 -0.72 -4.16 4.56
N VAL A 338 -1.45 -4.15 3.45
CA VAL A 338 -0.88 -4.36 2.11
C VAL A 338 0.15 -3.27 1.79
N THR A 339 -0.20 -2.02 2.03
CA THR A 339 0.68 -0.89 1.76
C THR A 339 1.94 -0.93 2.64
N PHE A 340 1.82 -1.24 3.92
CA PHE A 340 2.96 -1.44 4.81
C PHE A 340 3.89 -2.56 4.31
N ASN A 341 3.34 -3.69 3.87
CA ASN A 341 4.14 -4.83 3.40
C ASN A 341 4.95 -4.49 2.15
N MET A 342 4.37 -3.77 1.22
CA MET A 342 4.89 -3.60 -0.13
C MET A 342 5.43 -2.21 -0.43
N SER A 343 5.07 -1.19 0.38
CA SER A 343 5.28 0.20 0.01
C SER A 343 4.79 0.43 -1.43
N ARG A 344 5.67 0.79 -2.37
CA ARG A 344 5.34 0.91 -3.80
C ARG A 344 6.11 -0.12 -4.64
N SER A 345 6.79 -1.10 -4.00
CA SER A 345 7.74 -2.00 -4.65
C SER A 345 7.09 -3.10 -5.52
N ALA A 346 5.81 -3.38 -5.31
CA ALA A 346 5.07 -4.44 -5.99
C ALA A 346 3.75 -3.95 -6.60
N SER A 347 3.74 -2.72 -7.13
CA SER A 347 2.55 -2.12 -7.71
C SER A 347 2.08 -2.83 -8.97
N TYR A 348 0.76 -3.02 -9.09
CA TYR A 348 0.13 -3.51 -10.30
C TYR A 348 0.01 -2.43 -11.38
N PHE A 349 -0.27 -1.20 -10.99
CA PHE A 349 -0.61 -0.11 -11.92
C PHE A 349 0.47 0.97 -12.06
N GLU A 350 1.22 1.28 -11.01
CA GLU A 350 2.13 2.43 -10.98
C GLU A 350 3.55 2.05 -11.41
N SER A 351 4.31 1.47 -10.51
CA SER A 351 5.75 1.30 -10.68
C SER A 351 6.15 -0.05 -11.28
N GLY A 352 5.18 -0.98 -11.37
CA GLY A 352 5.49 -2.33 -11.82
C GLY A 352 6.53 -3.00 -10.94
N MET A 353 7.70 -3.28 -11.50
CA MET A 353 8.80 -3.99 -10.84
C MET A 353 10.02 -3.11 -10.54
N GLY A 354 9.97 -1.83 -10.89
CA GLY A 354 11.18 -1.00 -10.93
C GLY A 354 11.54 -0.31 -9.62
N ARG A 355 10.59 -0.16 -8.70
CA ARG A 355 10.75 0.67 -7.51
C ARG A 355 11.14 -0.16 -6.28
N GLY A 356 12.03 0.40 -5.45
CA GLY A 356 12.30 -0.07 -4.09
C GLY A 356 11.21 0.38 -3.10
N MET A 357 11.48 0.19 -1.81
CA MET A 357 10.65 0.73 -0.73
C MET A 357 11.10 2.16 -0.43
N GLY A 358 10.18 3.12 -0.48
CA GLY A 358 10.48 4.51 -0.16
C GLY A 358 10.79 4.70 1.31
N PHE A 359 11.75 5.57 1.63
CA PHE A 359 12.10 5.95 2.99
C PHE A 359 10.90 6.62 3.68
N ARG A 360 10.44 7.75 3.12
CA ARG A 360 9.27 8.47 3.66
C ARG A 360 7.97 7.68 3.52
N ASP A 361 7.81 6.95 2.40
CA ASP A 361 6.61 6.13 2.17
C ASP A 361 6.45 5.11 3.29
N SER A 362 7.53 4.39 3.65
CA SER A 362 7.50 3.36 4.69
C SER A 362 7.22 3.95 6.08
N CYS A 363 7.76 5.15 6.37
CA CYS A 363 7.47 5.85 7.62
C CYS A 363 6.00 6.28 7.71
N GLN A 364 5.39 6.72 6.62
CA GLN A 364 3.98 7.13 6.57
C GLN A 364 3.04 5.93 6.58
N ASP A 365 3.33 4.88 5.80
CA ASP A 365 2.54 3.65 5.77
C ASP A 365 2.44 3.01 7.17
N LEU A 366 3.49 3.15 7.99
CA LEU A 366 3.53 2.71 9.37
C LEU A 366 2.46 3.39 10.25
N LEU A 367 2.08 4.64 9.98
CA LEU A 367 1.07 5.36 10.77
C LEU A 367 -0.30 4.65 10.75
N GLY A 368 -0.66 4.02 9.63
CA GLY A 368 -1.90 3.25 9.49
C GLY A 368 -1.76 1.76 9.90
N PHE A 369 -0.55 1.32 10.25
CA PHE A 369 -0.26 -0.10 10.50
C PHE A 369 0.13 -0.41 11.95
N VAL A 370 0.73 0.53 12.66
CA VAL A 370 1.40 0.30 13.96
C VAL A 370 0.50 -0.38 15.01
N HIS A 371 -0.80 -0.09 14.99
CA HIS A 371 -1.77 -0.71 15.90
C HIS A 371 -2.06 -2.18 15.59
N LEU A 372 -1.83 -2.62 14.34
CA LEU A 372 -2.08 -4.00 13.91
C LEU A 372 -0.98 -4.95 14.41
N ILE A 373 0.27 -4.69 14.07
CA ILE A 373 1.43 -5.53 14.44
C ILE A 373 2.62 -4.63 14.79
N PRO A 374 2.68 -4.13 16.04
CA PRO A 374 3.72 -3.19 16.48
C PRO A 374 5.15 -3.72 16.31
N GLU A 375 5.35 -5.03 16.49
CA GLU A 375 6.68 -5.66 16.38
C GLU A 375 7.26 -5.49 14.97
N ARG A 376 6.45 -5.63 13.94
CA ARG A 376 6.86 -5.42 12.55
C ARG A 376 7.08 -3.94 12.22
N ALA A 377 6.33 -3.06 12.88
CA ALA A 377 6.57 -1.62 12.78
C ALA A 377 7.94 -1.25 13.37
N ARG A 378 8.31 -1.83 14.51
CA ARG A 378 9.62 -1.67 15.12
C ARG A 378 10.75 -2.11 14.20
N GLU A 379 10.65 -3.31 13.63
CA GLU A 379 11.62 -3.81 12.65
C GLU A 379 11.77 -2.86 11.45
N ARG A 380 10.67 -2.33 10.92
CA ARG A 380 10.68 -1.40 9.79
C ARG A 380 11.37 -0.09 10.12
N ILE A 381 11.17 0.47 11.32
CA ILE A 381 11.84 1.70 11.76
C ILE A 381 13.36 1.48 11.80
N ILE A 382 13.81 0.35 12.31
CA ILE A 382 15.24 0.00 12.38
C ILE A 382 15.81 -0.19 10.96
N ASP A 383 15.10 -0.92 10.08
CA ASP A 383 15.51 -1.09 8.67
C ASP A 383 15.72 0.26 7.97
N ILE A 384 14.79 1.20 8.17
CA ILE A 384 14.84 2.54 7.59
C ILE A 384 16.01 3.34 8.17
N ALA A 385 16.16 3.36 9.50
CA ALA A 385 17.23 4.09 10.19
C ALA A 385 18.62 3.64 9.74
N ASN A 386 18.81 2.34 9.47
CA ASN A 386 20.07 1.78 8.97
C ASN A 386 20.51 2.32 7.60
N THR A 387 19.64 3.01 6.88
CA THR A 387 19.94 3.61 5.56
C THR A 387 20.27 5.10 5.63
N GLN A 388 20.18 5.73 6.81
CA GLN A 388 20.51 7.13 7.00
C GLN A 388 22.04 7.36 6.88
N PHE A 389 22.46 8.55 6.45
CA PHE A 389 23.84 8.99 6.43
C PHE A 389 24.27 9.67 7.74
N GLU A 390 25.58 9.76 8.00
CA GLU A 390 26.14 10.36 9.23
C GLU A 390 25.81 11.85 9.40
N ASP A 391 25.50 12.55 8.31
CA ASP A 391 25.07 13.96 8.33
C ASP A 391 23.58 14.14 8.60
N GLY A 392 22.81 13.06 8.67
CA GLY A 392 21.37 13.05 8.90
C GLY A 392 20.53 13.02 7.64
N SER A 393 21.12 13.15 6.45
CA SER A 393 20.43 12.90 5.18
C SER A 393 20.12 11.41 4.98
N THR A 394 19.32 11.08 3.97
CA THR A 394 18.86 9.71 3.77
C THR A 394 18.90 9.31 2.30
N TYR A 395 18.92 8.01 2.04
CA TYR A 395 18.47 7.50 0.76
C TYR A 395 16.97 7.71 0.61
N HIS A 396 16.51 8.01 -0.60
CA HIS A 396 15.08 8.12 -0.91
C HIS A 396 14.37 6.76 -0.93
N GLN A 397 15.09 5.70 -1.28
CA GLN A 397 14.58 4.33 -1.34
C GLN A 397 15.61 3.33 -0.84
N TYR A 398 15.13 2.20 -0.34
CA TYR A 398 15.95 1.04 -0.02
C TYR A 398 15.41 -0.24 -0.67
N GLN A 399 16.27 -1.23 -0.82
CA GLN A 399 15.96 -2.50 -1.45
C GLN A 399 15.35 -3.47 -0.42
N PRO A 400 14.13 -4.00 -0.62
CA PRO A 400 13.43 -4.80 0.39
C PRO A 400 14.18 -6.05 0.87
N LEU A 401 14.87 -6.73 -0.05
CA LEU A 401 15.55 -7.99 0.26
C LEU A 401 16.87 -7.79 1.03
N THR A 402 17.68 -6.84 0.59
CA THR A 402 19.00 -6.59 1.17
C THR A 402 18.99 -5.58 2.32
N LYS A 403 17.90 -4.81 2.46
CA LYS A 403 17.75 -3.71 3.43
C LYS A 403 18.77 -2.57 3.27
N LYS A 404 19.40 -2.46 2.09
CA LYS A 404 20.37 -1.42 1.77
C LYS A 404 19.74 -0.29 0.98
N GLY A 405 20.27 0.92 1.18
CA GLY A 405 19.87 2.10 0.41
C GLY A 405 20.07 1.91 -1.10
N ASN A 406 19.22 2.52 -1.91
CA ASN A 406 19.28 2.45 -3.36
C ASN A 406 20.09 3.62 -3.91
N ALA A 407 21.38 3.37 -4.21
CA ALA A 407 22.29 4.38 -4.74
C ALA A 407 21.91 4.89 -6.15
N ASP A 408 21.18 4.12 -6.95
CA ASP A 408 20.75 4.54 -8.30
C ASP A 408 19.74 5.70 -8.23
N ILE A 409 18.89 5.69 -7.19
CA ILE A 409 17.95 6.79 -6.92
C ILE A 409 18.65 7.89 -6.12
N GLY A 410 19.53 7.51 -5.17
CA GLY A 410 20.25 8.41 -4.29
C GLY A 410 19.38 9.04 -3.21
N GLY A 411 19.73 10.26 -2.81
CA GLY A 411 19.08 11.05 -1.77
C GLY A 411 18.78 12.48 -2.24
N GLY A 412 18.75 13.41 -1.29
CA GLY A 412 18.55 14.84 -1.54
C GLY A 412 17.08 15.28 -1.55
N PHE A 413 16.16 14.42 -1.11
CA PHE A 413 14.77 14.77 -0.81
C PHE A 413 14.72 15.20 0.66
N ASN A 414 14.67 16.50 0.88
CA ASN A 414 15.00 17.07 2.20
C ASN A 414 13.88 16.93 3.23
N ASP A 415 12.70 16.43 2.84
CA ASP A 415 11.64 16.01 3.76
C ASP A 415 11.88 14.62 4.37
N ASP A 416 12.61 13.72 3.65
CA ASP A 416 12.80 12.32 4.05
C ASP A 416 13.27 12.16 5.51
N PRO A 417 14.30 12.90 6.02
CA PRO A 417 14.79 12.70 7.38
C PRO A 417 13.73 12.89 8.47
N LEU A 418 12.82 13.86 8.31
CA LEU A 418 11.80 14.18 9.32
C LEU A 418 10.75 13.08 9.47
N TRP A 419 10.51 12.29 8.44
CA TRP A 419 9.57 11.18 8.49
C TRP A 419 10.02 10.05 9.43
N LEU A 420 11.32 9.89 9.68
CA LEU A 420 11.83 8.93 10.68
C LEU A 420 11.35 9.29 12.09
N ILE A 421 11.30 10.59 12.42
CA ILE A 421 10.74 11.07 13.69
C ILE A 421 9.25 10.77 13.76
N ALA A 422 8.52 10.98 12.66
CA ALA A 422 7.08 10.68 12.58
C ALA A 422 6.78 9.20 12.89
N GLY A 423 7.45 8.28 12.19
CA GLY A 423 7.26 6.84 12.39
C GLY A 423 7.66 6.37 13.78
N THR A 424 8.80 6.83 14.30
CA THR A 424 9.27 6.46 15.64
C THR A 424 8.35 7.00 16.74
N SER A 425 7.90 8.26 16.62
CA SER A 425 6.98 8.85 17.62
C SER A 425 5.63 8.13 17.63
N ALA A 426 5.11 7.74 16.47
CA ALA A 426 3.87 6.97 16.37
C ALA A 426 4.00 5.58 17.02
N TYR A 427 5.13 4.91 16.81
CA TYR A 427 5.42 3.61 17.43
C TYR A 427 5.47 3.71 18.96
N ILE A 428 6.22 4.68 19.50
CA ILE A 428 6.34 4.85 20.95
C ILE A 428 4.98 5.25 21.56
N ALA A 429 4.24 6.15 20.91
CA ALA A 429 2.92 6.53 21.36
C ALA A 429 1.95 5.34 21.43
N GLU A 430 1.99 4.46 20.42
CA GLU A 430 1.15 3.26 20.39
C GLU A 430 1.54 2.23 21.45
N THR A 431 2.84 1.96 21.60
CA THR A 431 3.35 0.83 22.39
C THR A 431 3.80 1.17 23.80
N GLY A 432 4.26 2.39 24.03
CA GLY A 432 5.00 2.78 25.24
C GLY A 432 6.42 2.20 25.28
N ASP A 433 6.91 1.61 24.19
CA ASP A 433 8.23 1.00 24.11
C ASP A 433 9.31 2.03 23.78
N TYR A 434 9.90 2.61 24.81
CA TYR A 434 11.03 3.54 24.66
C TYR A 434 12.37 2.80 24.41
N SER A 435 12.42 1.47 24.56
CA SER A 435 13.65 0.71 24.35
C SER A 435 14.13 0.78 22.89
N ILE A 436 13.26 1.05 21.96
CA ILE A 436 13.60 1.27 20.54
C ILE A 436 14.64 2.38 20.37
N LEU A 437 14.64 3.39 21.23
CA LEU A 437 15.57 4.53 21.17
C LEU A 437 17.02 4.13 21.45
N GLU A 438 17.24 3.03 22.17
CA GLU A 438 18.54 2.47 22.49
C GLU A 438 19.07 1.51 21.40
N GLU A 439 18.21 1.11 20.44
CA GLU A 439 18.61 0.15 19.41
C GLU A 439 19.76 0.70 18.56
N PRO A 440 20.83 -0.09 18.36
CA PRO A 440 21.95 0.32 17.54
C PRO A 440 21.56 0.26 16.06
N CYS A 441 21.51 1.42 15.41
CA CYS A 441 21.26 1.58 13.99
C CYS A 441 22.55 1.98 13.26
N ALA A 442 22.78 1.38 12.10
CA ALA A 442 23.92 1.67 11.23
C ALA A 442 23.74 3.00 10.47
N PHE A 443 24.83 3.54 9.97
CA PHE A 443 24.81 4.56 8.93
C PHE A 443 25.20 3.95 7.59
N ASP A 444 24.38 4.17 6.54
CA ASP A 444 24.58 3.58 5.21
C ASP A 444 24.85 2.06 5.27
N SER A 445 24.14 1.37 6.17
CA SER A 445 24.30 -0.06 6.44
C SER A 445 25.70 -0.48 6.98
N ASP A 446 26.51 0.47 7.43
CA ASP A 446 27.80 0.22 8.10
C ASP A 446 27.63 0.12 9.62
N PHE A 447 27.49 -1.10 10.13
CA PHE A 447 27.32 -1.38 11.56
C PHE A 447 28.54 -1.05 12.42
N SER A 448 29.73 -0.82 11.83
CA SER A 448 30.91 -0.36 12.60
C SER A 448 30.75 1.06 13.12
N LYS A 449 29.79 1.82 12.58
CA LYS A 449 29.46 3.20 12.95
C LYS A 449 28.13 3.31 13.68
N ALA A 450 27.50 2.20 14.03
CA ALA A 450 26.18 2.19 14.64
C ALA A 450 26.08 3.08 15.88
N LYS A 451 24.96 3.78 15.97
CA LYS A 451 24.57 4.60 17.14
C LYS A 451 23.13 4.28 17.55
N PRO A 452 22.71 4.64 18.77
CA PRO A 452 21.31 4.50 19.17
C PRO A 452 20.36 5.22 18.22
N LEU A 453 19.17 4.67 18.02
CA LEU A 453 18.14 5.30 17.18
C LEU A 453 17.83 6.74 17.56
N LEU A 454 17.91 7.08 18.87
CA LEU A 454 17.72 8.46 19.32
C LEU A 454 18.72 9.43 18.66
N ASP A 455 19.97 8.99 18.42
CA ASP A 455 20.95 9.84 17.72
C ASP A 455 20.58 10.03 16.25
N HIS A 456 19.97 9.03 15.60
CA HIS A 456 19.42 9.15 14.24
C HIS A 456 18.30 10.17 14.18
N LEU A 457 17.38 10.20 15.18
CA LEU A 457 16.33 11.21 15.25
C LEU A 457 16.90 12.63 15.45
N ARG A 458 17.93 12.76 16.29
CA ARG A 458 18.65 14.03 16.49
C ARG A 458 19.30 14.51 15.18
N LEU A 459 19.93 13.61 14.44
CA LEU A 459 20.54 13.93 13.15
C LEU A 459 19.49 14.33 12.10
N SER A 460 18.34 13.65 12.06
CA SER A 460 17.22 14.02 11.18
C SER A 460 16.75 15.45 11.42
N PHE A 461 16.55 15.83 12.69
CA PHE A 461 16.15 17.18 13.06
C PHE A 461 17.23 18.21 12.75
N ASN A 462 18.51 17.90 13.09
CA ASN A 462 19.65 18.79 12.90
C ASN A 462 19.98 18.99 11.41
N TYR A 463 19.77 17.97 10.56
CA TYR A 463 19.91 18.11 9.12
C TYR A 463 19.02 19.24 8.59
N THR A 464 17.73 19.19 8.88
CA THR A 464 16.78 20.23 8.46
C THR A 464 17.10 21.58 9.10
N LEU A 465 17.49 21.61 10.39
CA LEU A 465 17.85 22.82 11.11
C LEU A 465 19.06 23.56 10.48
N THR A 466 20.04 22.82 9.98
CA THR A 466 21.26 23.38 9.39
C THR A 466 21.15 23.65 7.89
N HIS A 467 20.15 23.10 7.23
CA HIS A 467 19.88 23.28 5.79
C HIS A 467 18.69 24.25 5.58
N LYS A 468 18.92 25.52 5.90
CA LYS A 468 17.93 26.60 5.70
C LYS A 468 18.42 27.59 4.65
N GLY A 469 17.46 28.12 3.89
CA GLY A 469 17.72 29.13 2.86
C GLY A 469 17.64 30.58 3.41
N PRO A 470 17.62 31.56 2.54
CA PRO A 470 17.67 32.99 2.90
C PRO A 470 16.53 33.47 3.78
N HIS A 471 15.34 32.85 3.68
CA HIS A 471 14.16 33.24 4.48
C HIS A 471 14.07 32.48 5.82
N GLY A 472 15.08 31.64 6.14
CA GLY A 472 15.08 30.83 7.36
C GLY A 472 14.19 29.59 7.30
N ILE A 473 13.69 29.27 6.12
CA ILE A 473 12.86 28.10 5.82
C ILE A 473 13.77 26.97 5.29
N PRO A 474 13.41 25.68 5.48
CA PRO A 474 14.28 24.57 5.03
C PRO A 474 14.47 24.54 3.53
N LEU A 475 15.70 24.23 3.10
CA LEU A 475 16.02 23.99 1.69
C LEU A 475 15.26 22.76 1.17
N ILE A 476 14.72 22.87 -0.05
CA ILE A 476 13.94 21.78 -0.66
C ILE A 476 14.83 20.61 -1.13
N GLY A 477 16.10 20.86 -1.48
CA GLY A 477 16.97 19.87 -2.09
C GLY A 477 16.58 19.55 -3.53
N ARG A 478 16.60 18.27 -3.89
CA ARG A 478 16.16 17.76 -5.19
C ARG A 478 14.65 17.95 -5.37
N ALA A 479 13.89 17.62 -4.34
CA ALA A 479 12.46 17.83 -4.16
C ALA A 479 12.10 17.62 -2.68
N ASP A 480 10.86 17.86 -2.31
CA ASP A 480 10.26 17.40 -1.06
C ASP A 480 9.27 16.25 -1.33
N TRP A 481 8.19 16.12 -0.54
CA TRP A 481 7.15 15.11 -0.74
C TRP A 481 6.60 15.08 -2.18
N ASN A 482 6.55 16.24 -2.83
CA ASN A 482 6.21 16.36 -4.24
C ASN A 482 7.48 16.18 -5.09
N ASP A 483 7.77 14.94 -5.48
CA ASP A 483 8.96 14.56 -6.26
C ASP A 483 9.12 15.36 -7.56
N CYS A 484 8.03 15.96 -8.03
CA CYS A 484 7.99 16.67 -9.32
C CYS A 484 8.20 18.18 -9.22
N LEU A 485 8.28 18.74 -8.00
CA LEU A 485 8.63 20.15 -7.79
C LEU A 485 10.16 20.28 -7.67
N ASN A 486 10.83 20.58 -8.81
CA ASN A 486 12.28 20.46 -8.94
C ASN A 486 12.94 21.84 -9.12
N LEU A 487 12.99 22.62 -8.05
CA LEU A 487 13.39 24.03 -8.05
C LEU A 487 14.90 24.26 -8.29
N ASN A 488 15.70 23.19 -8.38
CA ASN A 488 17.16 23.26 -8.57
C ASN A 488 17.65 22.53 -9.83
N CYS A 489 16.79 21.89 -10.62
CA CYS A 489 17.23 20.94 -11.67
C CYS A 489 17.33 21.51 -13.08
N PHE A 490 16.56 22.52 -13.45
CA PHE A 490 16.62 23.25 -14.71
C PHE A 490 16.75 22.39 -15.98
N SER A 491 15.91 21.34 -16.13
CA SER A 491 15.90 20.49 -17.32
C SER A 491 15.34 21.24 -18.53
N ASP A 492 16.19 21.64 -19.48
CA ASP A 492 15.84 22.51 -20.64
C ASP A 492 15.82 21.80 -21.99
N ARG A 493 16.15 20.51 -22.05
CA ARG A 493 16.24 19.71 -23.28
C ARG A 493 15.29 18.52 -23.28
N PRO A 494 14.74 18.17 -24.44
CA PRO A 494 13.97 16.93 -24.58
C PRO A 494 14.78 15.70 -24.11
N GLY A 495 14.16 14.84 -23.34
CA GLY A 495 14.80 13.62 -22.81
C GLY A 495 15.63 13.82 -21.53
N GLN A 496 15.74 15.04 -21.03
CA GLN A 496 16.26 15.29 -19.70
C GLN A 496 15.13 15.34 -18.67
N SER A 497 15.44 14.92 -17.45
CA SER A 497 14.57 15.03 -16.29
C SER A 497 15.38 15.45 -15.07
N PHE A 498 14.73 15.74 -13.95
CA PHE A 498 15.44 16.04 -12.71
C PHE A 498 16.40 14.92 -12.26
N GLN A 499 16.17 13.69 -12.71
CA GLN A 499 17.03 12.54 -12.40
C GLN A 499 18.33 12.53 -13.22
N THR A 500 18.34 13.17 -14.39
CA THR A 500 19.46 13.14 -15.35
C THR A 500 20.17 14.47 -15.51
N SER A 501 19.57 15.58 -15.11
CA SER A 501 20.15 16.94 -15.14
C SER A 501 20.49 17.41 -13.72
N GLY A 502 21.64 18.00 -13.59
CA GLY A 502 22.06 18.64 -12.34
C GLY A 502 22.11 20.17 -12.48
N PRO A 503 22.27 20.91 -11.38
CA PRO A 503 22.35 20.43 -10.02
C PRO A 503 21.00 19.97 -9.47
N SER A 504 21.03 19.03 -8.53
CA SER A 504 19.82 18.55 -7.81
C SER A 504 19.63 19.22 -6.44
N GLU A 505 20.57 20.04 -6.02
CA GLU A 505 20.55 20.76 -4.75
C GLU A 505 21.03 22.20 -4.96
N GLY A 506 20.60 23.10 -4.07
CA GLY A 506 21.00 24.50 -4.11
C GLY A 506 20.84 25.18 -2.74
N PRO A 507 21.51 26.32 -2.52
CA PRO A 507 21.51 27.00 -1.22
C PRO A 507 20.36 28.00 -1.03
N VAL A 508 19.39 28.08 -1.96
CA VAL A 508 18.40 29.16 -2.01
C VAL A 508 16.98 28.63 -2.02
N ALA A 509 16.66 27.60 -2.83
CA ALA A 509 15.29 27.11 -2.97
C ALA A 509 14.79 26.46 -1.67
N GLU A 510 13.66 26.95 -1.14
CA GLU A 510 13.11 26.60 0.17
C GLU A 510 11.71 26.00 0.08
N SER A 511 11.36 25.08 0.99
CA SER A 511 10.04 24.45 1.08
C SER A 511 9.30 24.86 2.35
N VAL A 512 8.17 25.53 2.20
CA VAL A 512 7.26 25.87 3.31
C VAL A 512 6.62 24.60 3.89
N PHE A 513 6.38 23.59 3.06
CA PHE A 513 5.90 22.28 3.49
C PHE A 513 6.87 21.60 4.48
N ILE A 514 8.17 21.53 4.16
CA ILE A 514 9.19 20.98 5.07
C ILE A 514 9.26 21.82 6.36
N GLY A 515 9.07 23.14 6.25
CA GLY A 515 8.97 24.01 7.43
C GLY A 515 7.83 23.60 8.36
N GLY A 516 6.64 23.33 7.82
CA GLY A 516 5.51 22.79 8.58
C GLY A 516 5.82 21.45 9.23
N MET A 517 6.48 20.53 8.49
CA MET A 517 6.95 19.26 9.04
C MET A 517 7.94 19.45 10.19
N PHE A 518 8.87 20.38 10.05
CA PHE A 518 9.85 20.68 11.10
C PHE A 518 9.19 21.12 12.41
N VAL A 519 8.14 21.95 12.33
CA VAL A 519 7.36 22.35 13.51
C VAL A 519 6.64 21.14 14.12
N LEU A 520 5.96 20.34 13.31
CA LEU A 520 5.18 19.18 13.77
C LEU A 520 6.09 18.12 14.41
N TYR A 521 7.11 17.67 13.68
CA TYR A 521 7.96 16.56 14.13
C TYR A 521 9.06 16.98 15.07
N GLY A 522 9.48 18.26 15.06
CA GLY A 522 10.31 18.85 16.11
C GLY A 522 9.61 18.85 17.46
N THR A 523 8.32 19.17 17.50
CA THR A 523 7.50 19.08 18.72
C THR A 523 7.44 17.63 19.23
N LYS A 524 7.24 16.65 18.34
CA LYS A 524 7.25 15.22 18.70
C LYS A 524 8.61 14.76 19.24
N LEU A 525 9.71 15.23 18.64
CA LEU A 525 11.05 14.95 19.16
C LEU A 525 11.27 15.53 20.55
N ALA A 526 10.85 16.78 20.77
CA ALA A 526 10.93 17.41 22.09
C ALA A 526 10.14 16.64 23.15
N ASP A 527 8.95 16.14 22.81
CA ASP A 527 8.17 15.29 23.71
C ASP A 527 8.89 13.98 24.06
N ILE A 528 9.48 13.29 23.06
CA ILE A 528 10.32 12.10 23.30
C ILE A 528 11.50 12.42 24.23
N LEU A 529 12.19 13.52 23.97
CA LEU A 529 13.36 13.96 24.78
C LEU A 529 12.94 14.24 26.23
N ARG A 530 11.79 14.89 26.48
CA ARG A 530 11.28 15.09 27.84
C ARG A 530 11.00 13.77 28.56
N HIS A 531 10.32 12.85 27.90
CA HIS A 531 10.02 11.54 28.47
C HIS A 531 11.26 10.66 28.74
N THR A 532 12.39 10.97 28.09
CA THR A 532 13.69 10.31 28.34
C THR A 532 14.62 11.13 29.25
N GLY A 533 14.15 12.19 29.89
CA GLY A 533 14.90 12.99 30.84
C GLY A 533 15.88 13.98 30.22
N ASN A 534 15.75 14.28 28.92
CA ASN A 534 16.62 15.24 28.20
C ASN A 534 15.95 16.63 28.09
N GLU A 535 15.48 17.20 29.22
CA GLU A 535 14.71 18.44 29.28
C GLU A 535 15.39 19.64 28.59
N ALA A 536 16.69 19.86 28.87
CA ALA A 536 17.42 21.00 28.31
C ALA A 536 17.53 20.92 26.77
N GLU A 537 17.66 19.70 26.22
CA GLU A 537 17.67 19.48 24.79
C GLU A 537 16.27 19.68 24.18
N ALA A 538 15.23 19.15 24.83
CA ALA A 538 13.83 19.40 24.44
C ALA A 538 13.51 20.89 24.36
N ASP A 539 13.94 21.67 25.35
CA ASP A 539 13.75 23.12 25.37
C ASP A 539 14.49 23.83 24.23
N GLN A 540 15.70 23.31 23.86
CA GLN A 540 16.43 23.85 22.72
C GLN A 540 15.70 23.52 21.38
N VAL A 541 15.23 22.28 21.21
CA VAL A 541 14.41 21.90 20.07
C VAL A 541 13.18 22.80 19.93
N MET A 542 12.46 23.05 21.03
CA MET A 542 11.27 23.92 21.02
C MET A 542 11.59 25.38 20.71
N LYS A 543 12.76 25.89 21.04
CA LYS A 543 13.20 27.22 20.61
C LYS A 543 13.38 27.28 19.09
N GLU A 544 13.99 26.28 18.50
CA GLU A 544 14.16 26.21 17.03
C GLU A 544 12.80 26.02 16.32
N VAL A 545 11.90 25.24 16.89
CA VAL A 545 10.51 25.09 16.42
C VAL A 545 9.80 26.44 16.41
N ALA A 546 9.92 27.22 17.48
CA ALA A 546 9.30 28.56 17.55
C ALA A 546 9.92 29.55 16.55
N VAL A 547 11.22 29.44 16.26
CA VAL A 547 11.87 30.25 15.22
C VAL A 547 11.31 29.90 13.83
N MET A 548 11.14 28.60 13.54
CA MET A 548 10.58 28.13 12.28
C MET A 548 9.11 28.55 12.12
N ASP A 549 8.29 28.36 13.16
CA ASP A 549 6.88 28.81 13.15
C ASP A 549 6.79 30.29 12.78
N LYS A 550 7.64 31.13 13.40
CA LYS A 550 7.68 32.55 13.09
C LYS A 550 8.12 32.83 11.64
N ALA A 551 9.12 32.11 11.12
CA ALA A 551 9.56 32.26 9.72
C ALA A 551 8.41 31.89 8.75
N LEU A 552 7.70 30.80 9.00
CA LEU A 552 6.55 30.41 8.18
C LEU A 552 5.42 31.45 8.21
N GLN A 553 5.12 32.02 9.37
CA GLN A 553 4.08 33.02 9.50
C GLN A 553 4.44 34.39 8.90
N ASN A 554 5.72 34.72 8.77
CA ASN A 554 6.18 36.00 8.23
C ASN A 554 6.56 35.89 6.75
N GLU A 555 7.50 35.03 6.43
CA GLU A 555 8.06 34.87 5.08
C GLU A 555 7.24 33.91 4.22
N GLY A 556 6.73 32.83 4.82
CA GLY A 556 5.92 31.81 4.14
C GLY A 556 4.44 32.18 3.96
N TRP A 557 4.02 33.40 4.28
CA TRP A 557 2.61 33.81 4.28
C TRP A 557 2.30 34.86 3.19
N ASP A 558 1.30 34.58 2.36
CA ASP A 558 0.90 35.40 1.21
C ASP A 558 -0.31 36.34 1.48
N GLY A 559 -0.68 36.54 2.74
CA GLY A 559 -1.83 37.35 3.14
C GLY A 559 -3.13 36.57 3.32
N GLU A 560 -3.37 35.52 2.57
CA GLU A 560 -4.54 34.65 2.63
C GLU A 560 -4.21 33.17 2.81
N TRP A 561 -3.00 32.69 2.41
CA TRP A 561 -2.56 31.30 2.53
C TRP A 561 -1.05 31.20 2.68
N PHE A 562 -0.54 30.02 3.02
CA PHE A 562 0.90 29.71 3.03
C PHE A 562 1.38 29.47 1.60
N ILE A 563 2.45 30.15 1.17
CA ILE A 563 3.06 29.90 -0.14
C ILE A 563 3.65 28.47 -0.18
N ARG A 564 3.90 27.97 -1.38
CA ARG A 564 4.44 26.60 -1.53
C ARG A 564 5.94 26.54 -1.23
N ALA A 565 6.68 27.51 -1.78
CA ALA A 565 8.13 27.46 -1.77
C ALA A 565 8.73 28.81 -2.18
N PHE A 566 10.04 28.95 -2.04
CA PHE A 566 10.85 29.90 -2.79
C PHE A 566 11.71 29.17 -3.80
N ASP A 567 11.81 29.66 -5.03
CA ASP A 567 12.64 29.08 -6.08
C ASP A 567 14.14 29.39 -5.91
N ALA A 568 14.98 28.93 -6.85
CA ALA A 568 16.42 29.15 -6.81
C ALA A 568 16.85 30.63 -6.95
N GLU A 569 15.94 31.54 -7.34
CA GLU A 569 16.12 32.98 -7.40
C GLU A 569 15.44 33.73 -6.24
N SER A 570 14.98 33.01 -5.21
CA SER A 570 14.19 33.55 -4.08
C SER A 570 12.83 34.15 -4.47
N LYS A 571 12.26 33.74 -5.59
CA LYS A 571 10.91 34.14 -5.99
C LYS A 571 9.89 33.19 -5.35
N PRO A 572 8.73 33.71 -4.88
CA PRO A 572 7.70 32.88 -4.29
C PRO A 572 7.03 31.97 -5.34
N VAL A 573 6.82 30.71 -4.98
CA VAL A 573 6.02 29.71 -5.67
C VAL A 573 4.76 29.46 -4.85
N GLY A 574 3.59 29.38 -5.50
CA GLY A 574 2.35 29.20 -4.75
C GLY A 574 1.83 30.50 -4.11
N SER A 575 2.08 31.63 -4.74
CA SER A 575 1.66 32.97 -4.30
C SER A 575 0.69 33.59 -5.29
N HIS A 576 -0.11 34.54 -4.81
CA HIS A 576 -1.05 35.33 -5.64
C HIS A 576 -0.33 36.11 -6.77
N VAL A 577 0.98 36.36 -6.64
CA VAL A 577 1.76 37.01 -7.69
C VAL A 577 2.14 36.10 -8.86
N CYS A 578 1.98 34.80 -8.71
CA CYS A 578 2.23 33.82 -9.78
C CYS A 578 1.10 33.86 -10.81
N GLU A 579 1.43 33.66 -12.09
CA GLU A 579 0.44 33.58 -13.16
C GLU A 579 -0.37 32.27 -13.07
N GLU A 580 0.31 31.15 -12.84
CA GLU A 580 -0.22 29.80 -12.64
C GLU A 580 0.29 29.24 -11.30
N GLY A 581 -0.32 28.21 -10.76
CA GLY A 581 0.11 27.60 -9.50
C GLY A 581 0.11 28.59 -8.32
N GLN A 582 -0.96 29.37 -8.15
CA GLN A 582 -1.02 30.40 -7.12
C GLN A 582 -1.18 29.86 -5.70
N ILE A 583 -1.83 28.72 -5.54
CA ILE A 583 -2.06 28.08 -4.25
C ILE A 583 -1.86 26.56 -4.38
N TYR A 584 -1.24 25.96 -3.36
CA TYR A 584 -0.98 24.52 -3.24
C TYR A 584 -1.54 23.96 -1.94
N ILE A 585 -1.97 22.72 -1.95
CA ILE A 585 -2.59 22.06 -0.81
C ILE A 585 -1.59 21.71 0.29
N GLU A 586 -0.35 21.30 -0.05
CA GLU A 586 0.60 20.70 0.87
C GLU A 586 0.94 21.61 2.05
N PRO A 587 1.31 22.90 1.88
CA PRO A 587 1.64 23.75 3.01
C PRO A 587 0.41 24.11 3.85
N GLN A 588 -0.79 24.19 3.26
CA GLN A 588 -1.99 24.50 4.02
C GLN A 588 -2.31 23.38 5.01
N GLY A 589 -2.31 22.12 4.54
CA GLY A 589 -2.54 20.96 5.39
C GLY A 589 -1.46 20.82 6.47
N MET A 590 -0.19 20.83 6.07
CA MET A 590 0.92 20.51 6.98
C MET A 590 1.17 21.62 8.02
N CYS A 591 1.19 22.89 7.62
CA CYS A 591 1.40 24.00 8.57
C CYS A 591 0.28 24.09 9.60
N VAL A 592 -0.98 23.99 9.16
CA VAL A 592 -2.12 24.07 10.10
C VAL A 592 -2.18 22.83 11.01
N MET A 593 -1.89 21.64 10.48
CA MET A 593 -1.80 20.42 11.29
C MET A 593 -0.69 20.54 12.36
N ALA A 594 0.39 21.25 12.06
CA ALA A 594 1.46 21.57 13.00
C ALA A 594 1.09 22.66 14.03
N GLY A 595 -0.06 23.31 13.89
CA GLY A 595 -0.51 24.40 14.75
C GLY A 595 -0.07 25.80 14.28
N VAL A 596 0.67 25.90 13.17
CA VAL A 596 1.17 27.17 12.63
C VAL A 596 0.00 28.06 12.23
N GLY A 597 -0.02 29.28 12.76
CA GLY A 597 -1.03 30.29 12.42
C GLY A 597 -2.39 30.12 13.09
N VAL A 598 -2.58 29.14 13.98
CA VAL A 598 -3.86 28.93 14.70
C VAL A 598 -4.17 30.14 15.60
N GLU A 599 -3.25 30.53 16.46
CA GLU A 599 -3.47 31.66 17.38
C GLU A 599 -3.62 32.99 16.65
N SER A 600 -2.96 33.18 15.52
CA SER A 600 -3.01 34.42 14.72
C SER A 600 -4.20 34.48 13.75
N GLY A 601 -5.01 33.42 13.65
CA GLY A 601 -6.12 33.30 12.69
C GLY A 601 -5.71 33.10 11.25
N LYS A 602 -4.40 32.88 10.97
CA LYS A 602 -3.90 32.57 9.62
C LYS A 602 -4.32 31.19 9.17
N ALA A 603 -4.38 30.23 10.10
CA ALA A 603 -4.84 28.88 9.82
C ALA A 603 -6.26 28.85 9.23
N GLU A 604 -7.19 29.60 9.85
CA GLU A 604 -8.57 29.73 9.37
C GLU A 604 -8.63 30.30 7.94
N LYS A 605 -7.85 31.35 7.66
CA LYS A 605 -7.78 31.97 6.34
C LYS A 605 -7.20 31.02 5.30
N ALA A 606 -6.17 30.27 5.65
CA ALA A 606 -5.55 29.29 4.77
C ALA A 606 -6.54 28.19 4.37
N LEU A 607 -7.29 27.64 5.33
CA LEU A 607 -8.31 26.62 5.09
C LEU A 607 -9.51 27.15 4.30
N GLU A 608 -9.92 28.39 4.55
CA GLU A 608 -10.94 29.08 3.75
C GLU A 608 -10.47 29.26 2.29
N SER A 609 -9.19 29.61 2.08
CA SER A 609 -8.59 29.70 0.73
C SER A 609 -8.57 28.35 0.01
N VAL A 610 -8.25 27.26 0.72
CA VAL A 610 -8.35 25.88 0.19
C VAL A 610 -9.77 25.57 -0.25
N LYS A 611 -10.76 25.85 0.60
CA LYS A 611 -12.17 25.63 0.33
C LYS A 611 -12.63 26.39 -0.91
N ASN A 612 -12.25 27.65 -1.04
CA ASN A 612 -12.72 28.51 -2.11
C ASN A 612 -12.00 28.29 -3.44
N ARG A 613 -10.76 27.81 -3.43
CA ARG A 613 -9.90 27.76 -4.62
C ARG A 613 -9.52 26.35 -5.07
N LEU A 614 -9.40 25.39 -4.16
CA LEU A 614 -8.90 24.04 -4.46
C LEU A 614 -9.99 22.97 -4.36
N ASP A 615 -11.10 23.25 -3.68
CA ASP A 615 -12.11 22.22 -3.43
C ASP A 615 -12.93 21.90 -4.67
N THR A 616 -13.20 20.62 -4.86
CA THR A 616 -14.00 20.10 -5.97
C THR A 616 -15.03 19.08 -5.49
N LYS A 617 -15.85 18.59 -6.41
CA LYS A 617 -16.81 17.52 -6.14
C LYS A 617 -16.15 16.22 -5.64
N TYR A 618 -14.93 15.89 -6.11
CA TYR A 618 -14.27 14.60 -5.88
C TYR A 618 -13.03 14.69 -4.97
N GLY A 619 -12.77 15.83 -4.39
CA GLY A 619 -11.67 16.09 -3.50
C GLY A 619 -11.02 17.45 -3.76
N ILE A 620 -9.94 17.71 -3.06
CA ILE A 620 -9.16 18.94 -3.14
C ILE A 620 -8.03 18.74 -4.14
N VAL A 621 -7.94 19.59 -5.17
CA VAL A 621 -6.84 19.53 -6.16
C VAL A 621 -5.52 19.98 -5.54
N LEU A 622 -4.41 19.48 -6.08
CA LEU A 622 -3.08 19.78 -5.54
C LEU A 622 -2.73 21.27 -5.64
N LEU A 623 -3.08 21.92 -6.75
CA LEU A 623 -2.80 23.34 -6.98
C LEU A 623 -3.82 23.98 -7.93
N GLN A 624 -3.89 25.31 -7.92
CA GLN A 624 -4.65 26.12 -8.90
C GLN A 624 -4.01 27.48 -9.12
N PRO A 625 -4.14 28.10 -10.32
CA PRO A 625 -4.51 27.46 -11.60
C PRO A 625 -3.51 26.40 -12.06
N ALA A 626 -3.97 25.43 -12.85
CA ALA A 626 -3.09 24.42 -13.45
C ALA A 626 -2.03 25.04 -14.36
N TYR A 627 -0.87 24.43 -14.45
CA TYR A 627 0.17 24.79 -15.40
C TYR A 627 -0.23 24.39 -16.82
N THR A 628 -0.19 25.34 -17.76
CA THR A 628 -0.56 25.12 -19.15
C THR A 628 0.64 24.99 -20.08
N ARG A 629 1.85 25.27 -19.56
CA ARG A 629 3.14 25.17 -20.25
C ARG A 629 4.24 24.67 -19.31
N TYR A 630 5.34 24.19 -19.87
CA TYR A 630 6.50 23.82 -19.08
C TYR A 630 7.21 25.07 -18.53
N HIS A 631 7.50 25.04 -17.23
CA HIS A 631 8.24 26.07 -16.51
C HIS A 631 9.59 25.48 -16.05
N LEU A 632 10.67 26.00 -16.64
CA LEU A 632 12.04 25.52 -16.37
C LEU A 632 12.40 25.59 -14.88
N GLU A 633 11.96 26.65 -14.21
CA GLU A 633 12.22 26.93 -12.80
C GLU A 633 11.43 26.05 -11.82
N LEU A 634 10.40 25.35 -12.27
CA LEU A 634 9.54 24.49 -11.47
C LEU A 634 9.77 23.00 -11.70
N GLY A 635 10.24 22.65 -12.91
CA GLY A 635 10.53 21.28 -13.28
C GLY A 635 9.32 20.44 -13.68
N GLU A 636 9.34 19.16 -13.34
CA GLU A 636 8.41 18.15 -13.88
C GLU A 636 6.94 18.39 -13.54
N ILE A 637 6.62 19.07 -12.46
CA ILE A 637 5.23 19.37 -12.08
C ILE A 637 4.50 20.12 -13.21
N SER A 638 5.18 20.95 -13.95
CA SER A 638 4.62 21.72 -15.07
C SER A 638 4.61 20.98 -16.40
N SER A 639 5.13 19.75 -16.45
CA SER A 639 5.14 18.93 -17.66
C SER A 639 3.90 18.04 -17.81
N TYR A 640 3.17 17.80 -16.72
CA TYR A 640 1.94 17.00 -16.77
C TYR A 640 0.78 17.78 -17.39
N PRO A 641 -0.12 17.09 -18.11
CA PRO A 641 -1.35 17.75 -18.58
C PRO A 641 -2.16 18.31 -17.42
N PRO A 642 -2.86 19.46 -17.60
CA PRO A 642 -3.74 20.02 -16.59
C PRO A 642 -4.76 19.02 -16.04
N GLY A 643 -4.93 18.98 -14.72
CA GLY A 643 -5.83 18.08 -14.04
C GLY A 643 -5.29 16.66 -13.80
N TYR A 644 -4.04 16.36 -14.17
CA TYR A 644 -3.42 15.06 -13.95
C TYR A 644 -2.21 15.14 -13.04
N LYS A 645 -2.01 14.07 -12.26
CA LYS A 645 -0.87 13.94 -11.35
C LYS A 645 -0.74 15.19 -10.47
N GLU A 646 0.46 15.69 -10.30
CA GLU A 646 0.76 16.84 -9.47
C GLU A 646 0.33 18.18 -10.11
N ASN A 647 -0.03 18.21 -11.41
CA ASN A 647 -0.51 19.43 -12.07
C ASN A 647 -2.04 19.56 -11.95
N ALA A 648 -2.52 20.04 -10.82
CA ALA A 648 -3.94 20.26 -10.51
C ALA A 648 -4.82 18.98 -10.53
N GLY A 649 -4.23 17.79 -10.42
CA GLY A 649 -4.95 16.57 -10.07
C GLY A 649 -5.38 16.57 -8.60
N ILE A 650 -6.36 15.75 -8.24
CA ILE A 650 -6.71 15.46 -6.86
C ILE A 650 -5.75 14.38 -6.37
N PHE A 651 -4.69 14.76 -5.67
CA PHE A 651 -3.77 13.80 -5.09
C PHE A 651 -4.33 13.34 -3.73
N CYS A 652 -4.81 12.09 -3.68
CA CYS A 652 -5.58 11.62 -2.52
C CYS A 652 -4.78 11.56 -1.22
N HIS A 653 -3.44 11.50 -1.32
CA HIS A 653 -2.55 11.40 -0.17
C HIS A 653 -2.56 12.66 0.73
N ASN A 654 -2.68 13.85 0.15
CA ASN A 654 -2.63 15.10 0.92
C ASN A 654 -4.01 15.69 1.26
N ASN A 655 -5.09 15.14 0.72
CA ASN A 655 -6.44 15.50 1.14
C ASN A 655 -6.69 15.23 2.65
N PRO A 656 -6.26 14.07 3.21
CA PRO A 656 -6.30 13.81 4.64
C PRO A 656 -5.57 14.85 5.50
N TRP A 657 -4.46 15.43 5.04
CA TRP A 657 -3.76 16.47 5.80
C TRP A 657 -4.63 17.71 6.02
N VAL A 658 -5.42 18.10 5.00
CA VAL A 658 -6.38 19.19 5.15
C VAL A 658 -7.52 18.81 6.10
N ALA A 659 -8.03 17.58 6.01
CA ALA A 659 -9.05 17.12 6.96
C ALA A 659 -8.52 17.11 8.41
N CYS A 660 -7.28 16.68 8.64
CA CYS A 660 -6.62 16.82 9.95
C CYS A 660 -6.51 18.28 10.38
N ALA A 661 -6.09 19.17 9.48
CA ALA A 661 -5.97 20.60 9.73
C ALA A 661 -7.32 21.23 10.12
N GLU A 662 -8.41 20.87 9.45
CA GLU A 662 -9.76 21.31 9.81
C GLU A 662 -10.15 20.87 11.23
N THR A 663 -9.76 19.66 11.64
CA THR A 663 -10.01 19.23 13.03
C THR A 663 -9.18 20.00 14.06
N VAL A 664 -7.98 20.48 13.70
CA VAL A 664 -7.15 21.29 14.59
C VAL A 664 -7.87 22.60 14.96
N VAL A 665 -8.52 23.24 13.98
CA VAL A 665 -9.31 24.46 14.19
C VAL A 665 -10.76 24.20 14.61
N GLY A 666 -11.18 22.93 14.73
CA GLY A 666 -12.48 22.56 15.28
C GLY A 666 -13.63 22.37 14.28
N HIS A 667 -13.32 22.27 12.99
CA HIS A 667 -14.31 22.15 11.91
C HIS A 667 -14.63 20.67 11.58
N GLY A 668 -15.39 19.98 12.43
CA GLY A 668 -15.74 18.57 12.28
C GLY A 668 -16.59 18.27 11.05
N ASN A 669 -17.58 19.11 10.75
CA ASN A 669 -18.41 19.01 9.55
C ASN A 669 -17.54 19.02 8.27
N ARG A 670 -16.61 19.97 8.20
CA ARG A 670 -15.75 20.15 7.02
C ARG A 670 -14.72 19.03 6.90
N ALA A 671 -14.11 18.62 7.99
CA ALA A 671 -13.14 17.51 8.01
C ALA A 671 -13.77 16.23 7.48
N PHE A 672 -14.99 15.89 7.90
CA PHE A 672 -15.70 14.71 7.45
C PHE A 672 -16.19 14.84 5.99
N GLU A 673 -16.57 16.04 5.55
CA GLU A 673 -16.89 16.29 4.13
C GLU A 673 -15.69 15.98 3.22
N ILE A 674 -14.49 16.50 3.57
CA ILE A 674 -13.25 16.24 2.81
C ILE A 674 -12.93 14.76 2.82
N PHE A 675 -13.00 14.11 3.99
CA PHE A 675 -12.75 12.67 4.13
C PHE A 675 -13.62 11.86 3.17
N LYS A 676 -14.91 12.15 3.09
CA LYS A 676 -15.84 11.40 2.21
C LYS A 676 -15.55 11.55 0.72
N LYS A 677 -15.02 12.70 0.26
CA LYS A 677 -14.85 12.98 -1.17
C LYS A 677 -13.88 12.03 -1.87
N THR A 678 -12.82 11.61 -1.19
CA THR A 678 -11.81 10.67 -1.74
C THR A 678 -12.02 9.24 -1.27
N CYS A 679 -13.01 9.00 -0.43
CA CYS A 679 -13.26 7.70 0.17
C CYS A 679 -13.96 6.76 -0.81
N PRO A 680 -13.37 5.61 -1.19
CA PRO A 680 -13.84 4.75 -2.28
C PRO A 680 -15.25 4.21 -2.05
N ILE A 681 -15.61 3.90 -0.82
CA ILE A 681 -16.91 3.32 -0.48
C ILE A 681 -18.10 4.26 -0.74
N TYR A 682 -17.85 5.57 -0.72
CA TYR A 682 -18.87 6.57 -1.08
C TYR A 682 -18.92 6.85 -2.60
N LEU A 683 -17.92 6.33 -3.35
CA LEU A 683 -17.83 6.48 -4.81
C LEU A 683 -18.32 5.25 -5.57
N GLU A 684 -18.76 4.19 -4.88
CA GLU A 684 -19.25 2.94 -5.51
C GLU A 684 -20.37 3.18 -6.56
N GLU A 685 -21.28 4.13 -6.32
CA GLU A 685 -22.38 4.42 -7.22
C GLU A 685 -21.93 5.03 -8.58
N ILE A 686 -20.72 5.55 -8.63
CA ILE A 686 -20.12 6.15 -9.83
C ILE A 686 -18.88 5.39 -10.32
N SER A 687 -18.84 4.07 -10.10
CA SER A 687 -17.69 3.23 -10.48
C SER A 687 -17.34 3.29 -11.96
N GLU A 688 -18.28 3.61 -12.87
CA GLU A 688 -17.99 3.86 -14.28
C GLU A 688 -17.16 5.14 -14.53
N ILE A 689 -17.24 6.12 -13.62
CA ILE A 689 -16.46 7.37 -13.67
C ILE A 689 -15.16 7.17 -12.89
N HIS A 690 -15.27 6.70 -11.65
CA HIS A 690 -14.13 6.52 -10.76
C HIS A 690 -13.18 5.41 -11.22
N ARG A 691 -13.69 4.35 -11.81
CA ARG A 691 -13.02 3.22 -12.48
C ARG A 691 -12.16 2.31 -11.58
N THR A 692 -11.52 2.82 -10.54
CA THR A 692 -10.77 2.00 -9.58
C THR A 692 -11.71 1.27 -8.61
N GLU A 693 -11.17 0.34 -7.85
CA GLU A 693 -11.91 -0.51 -6.94
C GLU A 693 -12.67 0.30 -5.89
N PRO A 694 -13.94 0.02 -5.60
CA PRO A 694 -14.72 0.76 -4.61
C PRO A 694 -14.40 0.39 -3.16
N TYR A 695 -13.51 -0.56 -2.92
CA TYR A 695 -13.12 -1.04 -1.59
C TYR A 695 -11.74 -0.57 -1.13
N VAL A 696 -10.95 0.12 -1.98
CA VAL A 696 -9.62 0.63 -1.64
C VAL A 696 -9.37 2.02 -2.19
N TYR A 697 -8.52 2.78 -1.52
CA TYR A 697 -8.09 4.09 -1.97
C TYR A 697 -7.16 4.01 -3.19
N CYS A 698 -7.24 5.03 -4.04
CA CYS A 698 -6.29 5.26 -5.13
C CYS A 698 -5.32 6.42 -4.79
N GLN A 699 -4.25 6.53 -5.56
CA GLN A 699 -3.24 7.58 -5.39
C GLN A 699 -3.78 8.95 -5.78
N MET A 700 -4.47 9.01 -6.92
CA MET A 700 -4.99 10.27 -7.46
C MET A 700 -6.32 10.08 -8.19
N VAL A 701 -7.06 11.17 -8.26
CA VAL A 701 -8.26 11.31 -9.09
C VAL A 701 -8.03 12.47 -10.06
N ALA A 702 -8.45 12.32 -11.32
CA ALA A 702 -8.34 13.38 -12.32
C ALA A 702 -9.12 14.62 -11.86
N GLY A 703 -8.48 15.79 -11.93
CA GLY A 703 -9.02 17.07 -11.51
C GLY A 703 -9.97 17.68 -12.56
N PRO A 704 -10.60 18.83 -12.25
CA PRO A 704 -11.60 19.45 -13.13
C PRO A 704 -11.04 19.94 -14.48
N ASP A 705 -9.73 20.19 -14.56
CA ASP A 705 -9.07 20.59 -15.82
C ASP A 705 -8.82 19.41 -16.76
N ALA A 706 -9.00 18.16 -16.28
CA ALA A 706 -8.83 16.96 -17.08
C ALA A 706 -10.15 16.57 -17.79
N PRO A 707 -10.09 16.06 -19.03
CA PRO A 707 -11.28 15.53 -19.73
C PRO A 707 -11.98 14.37 -19.00
N THR A 708 -11.26 13.65 -18.14
CA THR A 708 -11.76 12.50 -17.38
C THR A 708 -11.96 12.83 -15.90
N PHE A 709 -12.44 14.03 -15.59
CA PHE A 709 -12.67 14.47 -14.22
C PHE A 709 -13.41 13.42 -13.37
N GLY A 710 -12.83 13.03 -12.28
CA GLY A 710 -13.34 12.00 -11.37
C GLY A 710 -12.75 10.59 -11.57
N GLU A 711 -11.92 10.37 -12.62
CA GLU A 711 -11.27 9.10 -12.87
C GLU A 711 -10.12 8.86 -11.88
N GLY A 712 -10.20 7.78 -11.08
CA GLY A 712 -9.15 7.34 -10.18
C GLY A 712 -8.02 6.61 -10.90
N LYS A 713 -6.81 6.72 -10.37
CA LYS A 713 -5.58 6.08 -10.88
C LYS A 713 -4.75 5.48 -9.74
N ASN A 714 -4.03 4.41 -10.05
CA ASN A 714 -3.05 3.79 -9.16
C ASN A 714 -3.65 3.42 -7.79
N SER A 715 -4.58 2.47 -7.80
CA SER A 715 -5.18 1.93 -6.58
C SER A 715 -4.20 1.11 -5.75
N TRP A 716 -4.53 0.86 -4.48
CA TRP A 716 -3.87 0.05 -3.49
C TRP A 716 -2.62 0.66 -2.85
N LEU A 717 -1.47 0.68 -3.54
CA LEU A 717 -0.20 1.05 -2.95
C LEU A 717 -0.04 2.58 -2.92
N THR A 718 -0.60 3.20 -1.91
CA THR A 718 -0.59 4.65 -1.71
C THR A 718 -0.61 5.01 -0.23
N GLY A 719 0.13 6.04 0.15
CA GLY A 719 0.08 6.62 1.51
C GLY A 719 -1.30 7.19 1.88
N THR A 720 -2.20 7.32 0.92
CA THR A 720 -3.61 7.68 1.17
C THR A 720 -4.25 6.75 2.20
N ALA A 721 -4.01 5.43 2.11
CA ALA A 721 -4.59 4.45 3.03
C ALA A 721 -4.21 4.74 4.50
N ALA A 722 -2.93 4.94 4.78
CA ALA A 722 -2.44 5.21 6.12
C ALA A 722 -2.92 6.57 6.65
N TRP A 723 -2.84 7.63 5.82
CA TRP A 723 -3.26 8.95 6.23
C TRP A 723 -4.78 9.07 6.44
N THR A 724 -5.60 8.41 5.61
CA THR A 724 -7.04 8.40 5.81
C THR A 724 -7.44 7.61 7.05
N PHE A 725 -6.75 6.48 7.34
CA PHE A 725 -6.97 5.77 8.60
C PHE A 725 -6.56 6.62 9.81
N THR A 726 -5.42 7.30 9.76
CA THR A 726 -4.98 8.24 10.80
C THR A 726 -5.99 9.38 10.97
N THR A 727 -6.47 9.97 9.88
CA THR A 727 -7.46 11.05 9.90
C THR A 727 -8.75 10.63 10.58
N ILE A 728 -9.33 9.50 10.16
CA ILE A 728 -10.61 9.07 10.73
C ILE A 728 -10.46 8.60 12.17
N SER A 729 -9.44 7.79 12.49
CA SER A 729 -9.28 7.21 13.82
C SER A 729 -8.79 8.21 14.86
N GLN A 730 -7.79 9.04 14.51
CA GLN A 730 -7.11 9.90 15.47
C GLN A 730 -7.60 11.35 15.47
N TYR A 731 -8.05 11.88 14.33
CA TYR A 731 -8.43 13.28 14.20
C TYR A 731 -9.96 13.47 14.20
N ILE A 732 -10.73 12.69 13.44
CA ILE A 732 -12.19 12.83 13.41
C ILE A 732 -12.83 12.08 14.59
N LEU A 733 -12.63 10.78 14.73
CA LEU A 733 -13.08 10.01 15.89
C LEU A 733 -12.25 10.32 17.15
N GLY A 734 -11.10 10.93 16.99
CA GLY A 734 -10.30 11.50 18.06
C GLY A 734 -9.67 10.52 19.04
N VAL A 735 -9.45 9.26 18.65
CA VAL A 735 -8.82 8.25 19.51
C VAL A 735 -7.32 8.23 19.24
N GLN A 736 -6.56 9.03 20.00
CA GLN A 736 -5.16 9.37 19.73
C GLN A 736 -4.21 8.68 20.71
N PRO A 737 -3.36 7.73 20.27
CA PRO A 737 -2.20 7.31 21.05
C PRO A 737 -1.26 8.50 21.32
N THR A 738 -0.86 8.67 22.59
CA THR A 738 0.12 9.68 23.01
C THR A 738 1.18 9.04 23.91
N LEU A 739 2.23 9.77 24.20
CA LEU A 739 3.27 9.26 25.11
C LEU A 739 2.71 9.03 26.53
N ASP A 740 1.75 9.86 26.97
CA ASP A 740 1.14 9.83 28.30
C ASP A 740 -0.01 8.82 28.44
N GLY A 741 -0.58 8.36 27.31
CA GLY A 741 -1.75 7.46 27.32
C GLY A 741 -2.63 7.62 26.10
N LEU A 742 -3.88 7.18 26.18
CA LEU A 742 -4.85 7.29 25.11
C LEU A 742 -5.69 8.56 25.26
N ARG A 743 -5.49 9.52 24.33
CA ARG A 743 -6.30 10.76 24.32
C ARG A 743 -7.58 10.54 23.55
N ILE A 744 -8.70 11.02 24.09
CA ILE A 744 -9.99 11.02 23.39
C ILE A 744 -10.38 12.46 23.12
N ASN A 745 -10.38 12.86 21.86
CA ASN A 745 -10.61 14.25 21.43
C ASN A 745 -11.37 14.30 20.08
N PRO A 746 -12.63 13.85 20.06
CA PRO A 746 -13.43 13.82 18.84
C PRO A 746 -13.60 15.20 18.21
N CYS A 747 -13.57 15.24 16.87
CA CYS A 747 -13.98 16.37 16.06
C CYS A 747 -14.87 15.85 14.93
N ILE A 748 -16.17 15.72 15.21
CA ILE A 748 -17.15 15.02 14.41
C ILE A 748 -18.21 15.98 13.84
N PRO A 749 -18.97 15.57 12.80
CA PRO A 749 -20.13 16.37 12.37
C PRO A 749 -21.13 16.62 13.49
N SER A 750 -21.66 17.84 13.53
CA SER A 750 -22.61 18.25 14.57
C SER A 750 -23.95 17.52 14.52
N ASP A 751 -24.27 16.85 13.40
CA ASP A 751 -25.47 16.04 13.24
C ASP A 751 -25.30 14.57 13.65
N VAL A 752 -24.11 14.19 14.13
CA VAL A 752 -23.82 12.86 14.68
C VAL A 752 -24.02 12.87 16.19
N ASP A 753 -25.03 12.13 16.68
CA ASP A 753 -25.38 12.06 18.10
C ASP A 753 -24.30 11.34 18.96
N GLY A 754 -23.43 10.54 18.34
CA GLY A 754 -22.36 9.80 19.02
C GLY A 754 -21.97 8.51 18.28
N TYR A 755 -21.08 7.75 18.90
CA TYR A 755 -20.60 6.46 18.37
C TYR A 755 -20.01 5.60 19.49
N ASP A 756 -19.92 4.28 19.24
CA ASP A 756 -19.19 3.34 20.05
C ASP A 756 -17.92 2.88 19.36
N LEU A 757 -16.86 2.59 20.13
CA LEU A 757 -15.57 2.16 19.59
C LEU A 757 -14.84 1.22 20.55
N ASP A 758 -14.40 0.08 20.05
CA ASP A 758 -13.49 -0.83 20.73
C ASP A 758 -12.06 -0.61 20.28
N ARG A 759 -11.14 -0.41 21.23
CA ARG A 759 -9.72 -0.14 20.97
C ARG A 759 -8.81 -0.99 21.85
N THR A 760 -7.99 -1.82 21.24
CA THR A 760 -6.88 -2.48 21.95
C THR A 760 -5.67 -1.54 21.96
N TYR A 761 -5.22 -1.13 23.14
CA TYR A 761 -4.08 -0.21 23.29
C TYR A 761 -3.21 -0.61 24.49
N ARG A 762 -1.92 -0.77 24.25
CA ARG A 762 -0.90 -1.18 25.24
C ARG A 762 -1.34 -2.40 26.07
N GLY A 763 -1.95 -3.39 25.39
CA GLY A 763 -2.39 -4.66 26.00
C GLY A 763 -3.70 -4.62 26.76
N ASN A 764 -4.41 -3.51 26.78
CA ASN A 764 -5.75 -3.34 27.35
C ASN A 764 -6.79 -3.12 26.24
N VAL A 765 -8.05 -3.45 26.52
CA VAL A 765 -9.21 -3.15 25.65
C VAL A 765 -10.02 -2.03 26.26
N TYR A 766 -10.31 -1.02 25.47
CA TYR A 766 -11.12 0.12 25.85
C TYR A 766 -12.43 0.12 25.07
N HIS A 767 -13.56 0.05 25.76
CA HIS A 767 -14.90 0.22 25.21
C HIS A 767 -15.31 1.67 25.38
N ILE A 768 -15.23 2.44 24.32
CA ILE A 768 -15.38 3.90 24.32
C ILE A 768 -16.76 4.24 23.76
N HIS A 769 -17.57 4.92 24.55
CA HIS A 769 -18.84 5.53 24.14
C HIS A 769 -18.69 7.06 24.10
N VAL A 770 -18.97 7.66 22.94
CA VAL A 770 -18.98 9.11 22.76
C VAL A 770 -20.43 9.58 22.62
N ASP A 771 -20.84 10.48 23.50
CA ASP A 771 -22.15 11.15 23.49
C ASP A 771 -21.99 12.59 22.99
N ASN A 772 -22.66 12.93 21.90
CA ASN A 772 -22.73 14.27 21.32
C ASN A 772 -24.16 14.84 21.34
N SER A 773 -24.91 14.62 22.42
CA SER A 773 -26.25 15.18 22.58
C SER A 773 -26.29 16.71 22.54
N ALA A 774 -25.13 17.36 22.71
CA ALA A 774 -24.97 18.81 22.59
C ALA A 774 -24.86 19.29 21.13
N HIS A 775 -24.71 18.36 20.16
CA HIS A 775 -24.57 18.67 18.73
C HIS A 775 -23.44 19.66 18.41
N VAL A 776 -22.31 19.50 19.11
CA VAL A 776 -21.10 20.28 18.85
C VAL A 776 -20.14 19.54 17.92
N GLU A 777 -19.27 20.28 17.25
CA GLU A 777 -18.26 19.65 16.38
C GLU A 777 -17.04 19.18 17.17
N LYS A 778 -16.71 19.82 18.28
CA LYS A 778 -15.52 19.54 19.10
C LYS A 778 -15.68 20.03 20.53
N GLY A 779 -14.96 19.41 21.46
CA GLY A 779 -14.89 19.76 22.85
C GLY A 779 -15.34 18.62 23.74
N VAL A 780 -14.47 18.18 24.64
CA VAL A 780 -14.79 17.19 25.68
C VAL A 780 -15.12 17.89 26.95
N SER A 781 -16.39 17.84 27.37
CA SER A 781 -16.86 18.45 28.61
C SER A 781 -16.68 17.51 29.82
N GLU A 782 -16.79 16.18 29.61
CA GLU A 782 -16.60 15.18 30.65
C GLU A 782 -16.04 13.89 30.09
N MET A 783 -15.16 13.24 30.85
CA MET A 783 -14.69 11.87 30.58
C MET A 783 -14.75 11.03 31.84
N ILE A 784 -15.39 9.86 31.74
CA ILE A 784 -15.54 8.89 32.84
C ILE A 784 -14.85 7.59 32.40
N VAL A 785 -13.92 7.09 33.22
CA VAL A 785 -13.24 5.80 33.01
C VAL A 785 -13.57 4.87 34.16
N ASP A 786 -14.15 3.70 33.90
CA ASP A 786 -14.58 2.71 34.90
C ASP A 786 -15.44 3.31 36.01
N GLY A 787 -16.36 4.21 35.63
CA GLY A 787 -17.27 4.89 36.54
C GLY A 787 -16.64 6.02 37.36
N LYS A 788 -15.39 6.41 37.09
CA LYS A 788 -14.70 7.50 37.77
C LYS A 788 -14.39 8.65 36.78
N PRO A 789 -14.68 9.90 37.16
CA PRO A 789 -14.34 11.05 36.33
C PRO A 789 -12.81 11.21 36.23
N VAL A 790 -12.33 11.53 35.05
CA VAL A 790 -10.92 11.81 34.74
C VAL A 790 -10.76 13.28 34.41
N SER A 791 -9.72 13.91 34.96
CA SER A 791 -9.41 15.32 34.64
C SER A 791 -8.77 15.41 33.26
N GLY A 792 -9.37 16.20 32.37
CA GLY A 792 -8.92 16.30 30.98
C GLY A 792 -9.46 15.17 30.12
N ASN A 793 -8.77 14.87 29.01
CA ASN A 793 -9.21 13.91 27.97
C ASN A 793 -8.15 12.85 27.62
N VAL A 794 -7.19 12.59 28.51
CA VAL A 794 -6.18 11.52 28.36
C VAL A 794 -6.45 10.41 29.37
N ILE A 795 -6.66 9.20 28.89
CA ILE A 795 -6.76 8.02 29.73
C ILE A 795 -5.34 7.62 30.11
N PRO A 796 -4.98 7.55 31.42
CA PRO A 796 -3.65 7.15 31.85
C PRO A 796 -3.26 5.76 31.35
N ALA A 797 -1.96 5.58 31.06
CA ALA A 797 -1.44 4.31 30.51
C ALA A 797 -1.30 3.18 31.56
N ASP A 798 -1.39 3.52 32.85
CA ASP A 798 -1.10 2.65 34.00
C ASP A 798 -2.36 2.16 34.75
N LEU A 799 -3.50 2.11 34.06
CA LEU A 799 -4.74 1.60 34.65
C LEU A 799 -4.63 0.12 34.99
N GLU A 800 -5.18 -0.25 36.17
CA GLU A 800 -5.31 -1.64 36.56
C GLU A 800 -6.48 -2.33 35.84
N GLY A 801 -6.23 -3.51 35.30
CA GLY A 801 -7.24 -4.27 34.57
C GLY A 801 -6.84 -4.52 33.12
N LYS A 802 -7.68 -5.23 32.37
CA LYS A 802 -7.48 -5.56 30.96
C LYS A 802 -8.59 -5.03 30.05
N GLU A 803 -9.74 -4.72 30.65
CA GLU A 803 -10.90 -4.17 29.95
C GLU A 803 -11.39 -2.93 30.71
N HIS A 804 -11.64 -1.86 29.99
CA HIS A 804 -12.03 -0.57 30.53
C HIS A 804 -13.23 0.00 29.79
N THR A 805 -14.17 0.58 30.53
CA THR A 805 -15.28 1.33 29.93
C THR A 805 -14.99 2.82 30.00
N VAL A 806 -15.17 3.51 28.89
CA VAL A 806 -14.91 4.96 28.76
C VAL A 806 -16.16 5.65 28.22
N THR A 807 -16.67 6.61 28.94
CA THR A 807 -17.76 7.49 28.47
C THR A 807 -17.23 8.89 28.31
N VAL A 808 -17.43 9.47 27.12
CA VAL A 808 -16.98 10.83 26.76
C VAL A 808 -18.18 11.63 26.34
N THR A 809 -18.41 12.75 26.97
CA THR A 809 -19.48 13.70 26.62
C THR A 809 -18.87 14.92 25.95
N LEU A 810 -19.37 15.27 24.77
CA LEU A 810 -19.00 16.50 24.07
C LEU A 810 -19.91 17.65 24.52
N GLY A 811 -19.33 18.90 24.60
CA GLY A 811 -20.09 20.09 25.02
C GLY A 811 -19.24 21.34 25.26
#